data_47496018b1bdad9d81506f4df8be41c9
#
_entry.id   47496018b1bdad9d81506f4df8be41c9
#
_cell.length_a   1.000
_cell.length_b   1.000
_cell.length_c   1.000
_cell.angle_alpha   90.00
_cell.angle_beta   90.00
_cell.angle_gamma   90.00
#
_symmetry.space_group_name_H-M   'P 1'
#
loop_
_entity.id
_entity.type
_entity.pdbx_description
1 polymer ?
#
loop_
_entity_poly.entity_id
_entity_poly.type
_entity_poly.pdbx_seq_one_letter_code
_entity_poly.pdbx_strand_id
1 'polypeptide(L)'
;QWYPKMVVYDEDGWNADVFHAEGEFYGEFGNFDVKFDLPKAFIIAASGVVTDGDPGWESVTVDTSFDFDIWVDIYDSTYVKPDSSERRTVTFLAENVHDFAWVASKDFLYEGGKHNDIDVHVLYDKGRGKKWTKDVLEGSIRAISWLEEKFGKYPYPQVTTTDRIKSGGMEYPMLVMNGREDEGLIVHEYGHIYFYGILANNEVDEAWLDEGFTTTQTTHYMINRYGNHGFDLSLYEDRAEFPKKYWPLGNSLHSSQWSAIRFMRSGHDENISRASYLYNNGYAYSRNAYTKPALMLTELKYILGDSLYYDAMQHYYDKWKLKHVNEQRFVDAIEEFTGEELNWFFDAWLHTTHHLDYGIKSFKKSPNSDGTWSVKLGIESIGSRFIPLLVETTFEDGTTDRRWWKNHLWRYEDTFNYSVDKKPVSVTIDPDVQTVDLDFRNNTTNMKKTLMFDWPGFWHNPRNEYVIRWMPNFYYHQESSGLAPGLTLDFDYGPYESTTVRANYAYETQDLYWYLGGWRQPVHFFPRTTFHYWAYNRPGVKELGGEVEKQWDRVYGRTPTHTISAGFYVQPAYDSTRAVNLGYDPNGKLGVGYLDWSSEIGSVDMNVNGASSLGNLSDWNFTRLTVTGSLSVSKKMFRFKERIIVGKIWTDAKGVPGQEGYNIEGNSSNDMVRKNYLVDQFYGFELQEGESLINHYHMPGEGNLRGFVGKGERGAEALAAFSSEASISRSIKKLNFNIEFAAFADGGLFWDRLDETSNVIGSTFISRTLADAGLGLRLKTDIFEKDLYLRIDLPFFIHDIEGSSFDKENWVISFQRSI
;
A
#
# COMPACT_ATOMS: atom_id res chain seq x y z
N GLN A 1 24.33 7.75 -20.03
CA GLN A 1 25.35 8.83 -19.91
C GLN A 1 25.74 9.32 -21.30
N TRP A 2 26.05 10.61 -21.42
CA TRP A 2 26.37 11.26 -22.68
C TRP A 2 27.88 11.54 -22.84
N TYR A 3 28.71 11.27 -21.81
CA TYR A 3 30.17 11.41 -21.79
C TYR A 3 30.81 10.24 -21.02
N PRO A 4 32.12 9.94 -21.29
CA PRO A 4 32.87 8.98 -20.49
C PRO A 4 33.10 9.53 -19.08
N LYS A 5 32.63 8.80 -18.04
CA LYS A 5 32.82 9.17 -16.65
C LYS A 5 34.13 8.63 -16.10
N MET A 6 34.86 9.42 -15.32
CA MET A 6 36.04 8.95 -14.62
C MET A 6 35.66 8.01 -13.50
N VAL A 7 36.30 6.86 -13.49
CA VAL A 7 36.12 5.82 -12.46
C VAL A 7 36.82 6.26 -11.18
N VAL A 8 36.18 6.06 -10.04
CA VAL A 8 36.80 6.32 -8.72
C VAL A 8 37.83 5.27 -8.39
N TYR A 9 38.91 5.68 -7.78
CA TYR A 9 39.93 4.82 -7.18
C TYR A 9 39.99 5.12 -5.68
N ASP A 10 39.54 4.18 -4.89
CA ASP A 10 39.49 4.29 -3.42
C ASP A 10 40.24 3.12 -2.74
N GLU A 11 39.95 2.83 -1.47
CA GLU A 11 40.60 1.76 -0.70
C GLU A 11 40.36 0.37 -1.27
N ASP A 12 39.28 0.14 -2.01
CA ASP A 12 38.95 -1.14 -2.65
C ASP A 12 39.54 -1.23 -4.09
N GLY A 13 40.15 -0.16 -4.56
CA GLY A 13 40.79 -0.08 -5.88
C GLY A 13 39.93 0.67 -6.90
N TRP A 14 39.96 0.21 -8.18
CA TRP A 14 39.17 0.80 -9.25
C TRP A 14 37.72 0.32 -9.22
N ASN A 15 36.78 1.22 -8.96
CA ASN A 15 35.32 0.94 -8.94
C ASN A 15 34.76 0.95 -10.37
N ALA A 16 35.11 -0.04 -11.17
CA ALA A 16 34.71 -0.15 -12.57
C ALA A 16 33.45 -1.02 -12.75
N ASP A 17 32.42 -0.77 -11.99
CA ASP A 17 31.18 -1.53 -12.04
C ASP A 17 30.43 -1.34 -13.36
N VAL A 18 29.75 -2.40 -13.78
CA VAL A 18 28.80 -2.32 -14.88
C VAL A 18 27.52 -1.65 -14.41
N PHE A 19 26.79 -1.05 -15.33
CA PHE A 19 25.48 -0.46 -15.00
C PHE A 19 24.51 -1.54 -14.49
N HIS A 20 23.88 -1.27 -13.35
CA HIS A 20 22.80 -2.06 -12.75
C HIS A 20 21.49 -1.30 -12.82
N ALA A 21 20.37 -2.02 -12.77
CA ALA A 21 19.04 -1.40 -12.78
C ALA A 21 18.64 -0.77 -11.44
N GLU A 22 19.29 -1.20 -10.37
CA GLU A 22 19.13 -0.71 -9.00
C GLU A 22 20.47 -0.15 -8.53
N GLY A 23 20.46 0.95 -7.78
CA GLY A 23 21.66 1.75 -7.49
C GLY A 23 21.97 2.69 -8.63
N GLU A 24 22.56 3.84 -8.31
CA GLU A 24 22.74 4.89 -9.29
C GLU A 24 24.19 4.99 -9.75
N PHE A 25 24.96 5.95 -9.27
CA PHE A 25 26.27 6.25 -9.83
C PHE A 25 27.35 6.39 -8.77
N TYR A 26 28.58 6.18 -9.20
CA TYR A 26 29.77 6.53 -8.46
C TYR A 26 30.79 7.15 -9.41
N GLY A 27 31.22 8.37 -9.16
CA GLY A 27 32.08 9.12 -10.05
C GLY A 27 33.11 9.97 -9.33
N GLU A 28 34.25 10.18 -9.96
CA GLU A 28 35.34 11.02 -9.43
C GLU A 28 35.01 12.51 -9.56
N PHE A 29 35.39 13.31 -8.55
CA PHE A 29 35.27 14.76 -8.58
C PHE A 29 36.15 15.36 -9.65
N GLY A 30 35.64 16.35 -10.36
CA GLY A 30 36.34 17.06 -11.41
C GLY A 30 35.74 18.41 -11.76
N ASN A 31 36.37 19.08 -12.71
CA ASN A 31 35.83 20.30 -13.27
C ASN A 31 35.37 20.04 -14.70
N PHE A 32 34.19 20.51 -15.03
CA PHE A 32 33.54 20.36 -16.32
C PHE A 32 33.40 21.73 -16.98
N ASP A 33 34.11 21.92 -18.09
CA ASP A 33 33.94 23.08 -18.99
C ASP A 33 33.22 22.59 -20.24
N VAL A 34 31.92 22.89 -20.34
CA VAL A 34 31.03 22.32 -21.35
C VAL A 34 30.44 23.42 -22.22
N LYS A 35 30.82 23.37 -23.50
CA LYS A 35 30.33 24.31 -24.53
C LYS A 35 29.24 23.65 -25.36
N PHE A 36 28.06 24.26 -25.34
CA PHE A 36 26.91 23.87 -26.13
C PHE A 36 26.82 24.75 -27.39
N ASP A 37 26.55 24.14 -28.53
CA ASP A 37 26.14 24.80 -29.76
C ASP A 37 24.83 24.22 -30.25
N LEU A 38 23.73 24.91 -30.00
CA LEU A 38 22.37 24.47 -30.28
C LEU A 38 21.56 25.49 -31.09
N PRO A 39 20.48 25.06 -31.79
CA PRO A 39 19.55 26.03 -32.36
C PRO A 39 19.07 27.02 -31.30
N LYS A 40 19.06 28.33 -31.64
CA LYS A 40 18.75 29.43 -30.72
C LYS A 40 17.39 29.29 -30.02
N ALA A 41 16.47 28.54 -30.62
CA ALA A 41 15.15 28.28 -30.05
C ALA A 41 15.19 27.38 -28.81
N PHE A 42 16.29 26.66 -28.52
CA PHE A 42 16.42 25.86 -27.31
C PHE A 42 16.89 26.71 -26.13
N ILE A 43 16.16 26.64 -25.05
CA ILE A 43 16.53 27.18 -23.74
C ILE A 43 17.27 26.08 -23.00
N ILE A 44 18.41 26.40 -22.39
CA ILE A 44 19.36 25.41 -21.85
C ILE A 44 19.46 25.57 -20.33
N ALA A 45 19.48 24.46 -19.60
CA ALA A 45 19.92 24.39 -18.21
C ALA A 45 20.97 23.28 -18.07
N ALA A 46 21.97 23.50 -17.22
CA ALA A 46 23.04 22.52 -17.00
C ALA A 46 23.60 22.63 -15.58
N SER A 47 24.33 21.59 -15.16
CA SER A 47 25.21 21.69 -14.00
C SER A 47 26.21 22.87 -14.19
N GLY A 48 26.53 23.56 -13.13
CA GLY A 48 27.48 24.69 -13.14
C GLY A 48 26.86 26.04 -13.49
N VAL A 49 27.72 27.03 -13.68
CA VAL A 49 27.35 28.41 -14.00
C VAL A 49 27.68 28.76 -15.45
N VAL A 50 26.89 29.66 -16.00
CA VAL A 50 27.16 30.23 -17.34
C VAL A 50 28.38 31.12 -17.27
N THR A 51 29.42 30.82 -18.05
CA THR A 51 30.65 31.62 -18.11
C THR A 51 30.78 32.42 -19.43
N ASP A 52 30.12 31.97 -20.48
CA ASP A 52 30.10 32.66 -21.78
C ASP A 52 28.79 32.33 -22.53
N GLY A 53 28.24 33.31 -23.25
CA GLY A 53 27.03 33.18 -24.05
C GLY A 53 25.72 33.41 -23.28
N ASP A 54 24.61 33.14 -23.96
CA ASP A 54 23.26 33.34 -23.43
C ASP A 54 22.48 32.01 -23.43
N PRO A 55 22.06 31.45 -22.26
CA PRO A 55 21.26 30.22 -22.18
C PRO A 55 19.80 30.40 -22.64
N GLY A 56 19.36 31.65 -22.84
CA GLY A 56 18.04 32.02 -23.35
C GLY A 56 17.00 32.32 -22.24
N TRP A 57 17.41 32.36 -21.00
CA TRP A 57 16.50 32.50 -19.84
C TRP A 57 15.72 33.81 -19.87
N GLU A 58 16.36 34.93 -20.17
CA GLU A 58 15.72 36.25 -20.19
C GLU A 58 14.50 36.32 -21.12
N SER A 59 14.58 35.65 -22.27
CA SER A 59 13.51 35.64 -23.27
C SER A 59 12.24 34.86 -22.87
N VAL A 60 12.33 34.04 -21.84
CA VAL A 60 11.25 33.14 -21.36
C VAL A 60 11.00 33.29 -19.85
N THR A 61 11.47 34.38 -19.25
CA THR A 61 11.24 34.68 -17.83
C THR A 61 9.79 34.97 -17.55
N VAL A 62 9.23 34.26 -16.58
CA VAL A 62 7.85 34.45 -16.14
C VAL A 62 7.72 35.68 -15.25
N ASP A 63 6.76 36.57 -15.56
CA ASP A 63 6.43 37.67 -14.67
C ASP A 63 5.35 37.21 -13.68
N THR A 64 5.80 36.85 -12.49
CA THR A 64 4.94 36.35 -11.41
C THR A 64 4.06 37.42 -10.74
N SER A 65 4.09 38.68 -11.21
CA SER A 65 3.14 39.69 -10.77
C SER A 65 1.75 39.50 -11.37
N PHE A 66 1.63 38.71 -12.44
CA PHE A 66 0.39 38.32 -13.07
C PHE A 66 0.00 36.88 -12.67
N ASP A 67 -1.32 36.60 -12.77
CA ASP A 67 -1.76 35.21 -12.81
C ASP A 67 -1.16 34.50 -14.01
N PHE A 68 -0.79 33.22 -13.87
CA PHE A 68 -0.09 32.49 -14.91
C PHE A 68 -0.86 32.40 -16.22
N ASP A 69 -2.18 32.16 -16.16
CA ASP A 69 -3.02 32.05 -17.38
C ASP A 69 -3.04 33.39 -18.12
N ILE A 70 -3.11 34.51 -17.39
CA ILE A 70 -3.06 35.88 -17.97
C ILE A 70 -1.66 36.14 -18.57
N TRP A 71 -0.61 35.81 -17.84
CA TRP A 71 0.76 36.03 -18.32
C TRP A 71 1.05 35.22 -19.59
N VAL A 72 0.61 33.95 -19.66
CA VAL A 72 0.78 33.09 -20.84
C VAL A 72 0.12 33.68 -22.08
N ASP A 73 -1.09 34.24 -21.96
CA ASP A 73 -1.80 34.88 -23.09
C ASP A 73 -1.00 36.10 -23.62
N ILE A 74 -0.43 36.90 -22.73
CA ILE A 74 0.47 38.01 -23.09
C ILE A 74 1.74 37.49 -23.76
N TYR A 75 2.38 36.52 -23.15
CA TYR A 75 3.61 35.90 -23.63
C TYR A 75 3.39 35.31 -25.03
N ASP A 76 2.38 34.52 -25.28
CA ASP A 76 2.09 33.90 -26.57
C ASP A 76 1.79 34.92 -27.66
N SER A 77 1.26 36.11 -27.30
CA SER A 77 1.00 37.19 -28.24
C SER A 77 2.25 38.03 -28.60
N THR A 78 3.26 38.03 -27.74
CA THR A 78 4.43 38.91 -27.86
C THR A 78 5.72 38.15 -28.17
N TYR A 79 5.82 36.87 -27.81
CA TYR A 79 7.01 36.07 -27.99
C TYR A 79 7.33 35.84 -29.47
N VAL A 80 8.51 36.28 -29.90
CA VAL A 80 9.01 36.06 -31.26
C VAL A 80 9.93 34.85 -31.24
N LYS A 81 9.45 33.75 -31.83
CA LYS A 81 10.25 32.52 -31.92
C LYS A 81 11.48 32.79 -32.81
N PRO A 82 12.71 32.45 -32.32
CA PRO A 82 13.93 32.58 -33.08
C PRO A 82 13.87 31.78 -34.40
N ASP A 83 14.53 32.30 -35.46
CA ASP A 83 14.67 31.58 -36.72
C ASP A 83 15.39 30.24 -36.45
N SER A 84 14.92 29.19 -37.13
CA SER A 84 15.46 27.84 -36.97
C SER A 84 16.92 27.68 -37.45
N SER A 85 17.39 28.60 -38.26
CA SER A 85 18.78 28.68 -38.76
C SER A 85 19.74 29.37 -37.77
N GLU A 86 19.21 30.17 -36.83
CA GLU A 86 20.03 30.86 -35.84
C GLU A 86 20.50 29.85 -34.78
N ARG A 87 21.76 29.99 -34.34
CA ARG A 87 22.36 29.15 -33.31
C ARG A 87 22.79 30.01 -32.13
N ARG A 88 22.82 29.38 -30.97
CA ARG A 88 23.45 29.94 -29.76
C ARG A 88 24.58 29.05 -29.31
N THR A 89 25.63 29.69 -28.83
CA THR A 89 26.73 29.01 -28.14
C THR A 89 26.73 29.48 -26.71
N VAL A 90 26.81 28.50 -25.78
CA VAL A 90 26.81 28.76 -24.33
C VAL A 90 27.83 27.86 -23.69
N THR A 91 28.60 28.38 -22.74
CA THR A 91 29.57 27.61 -21.96
C THR A 91 29.13 27.58 -20.50
N PHE A 92 29.08 26.38 -19.94
CA PHE A 92 28.85 26.14 -18.52
C PHE A 92 30.13 25.61 -17.88
N LEU A 93 30.47 26.13 -16.69
CA LEU A 93 31.56 25.66 -15.86
C LEU A 93 30.97 25.10 -14.54
N ALA A 94 31.24 23.83 -14.27
CA ALA A 94 30.96 23.19 -13.01
C ALA A 94 32.27 22.75 -12.37
N GLU A 95 32.55 23.20 -11.15
CA GLU A 95 33.77 22.87 -10.42
C GLU A 95 33.50 21.98 -9.24
N ASN A 96 34.38 21.02 -8.99
CA ASN A 96 34.32 20.08 -7.88
C ASN A 96 33.00 19.30 -7.85
N VAL A 97 32.58 18.75 -8.99
CA VAL A 97 31.43 17.88 -9.14
C VAL A 97 31.83 16.52 -9.71
N HIS A 98 31.11 15.47 -9.36
CA HIS A 98 31.37 14.12 -9.86
C HIS A 98 30.48 13.72 -11.04
N ASP A 99 29.55 14.57 -11.47
CA ASP A 99 28.75 14.41 -12.66
C ASP A 99 28.35 15.75 -13.28
N PHE A 100 27.94 15.70 -14.55
CA PHE A 100 27.46 16.86 -15.29
C PHE A 100 26.23 16.49 -16.10
N ALA A 101 25.12 17.12 -15.81
CA ALA A 101 23.88 16.95 -16.54
C ALA A 101 23.44 18.23 -17.22
N TRP A 102 22.64 18.09 -18.27
CA TRP A 102 22.04 19.22 -18.97
C TRP A 102 20.71 18.85 -19.60
N VAL A 103 19.88 19.85 -19.77
CA VAL A 103 18.56 19.72 -20.41
C VAL A 103 18.35 20.91 -21.35
N ALA A 104 17.57 20.72 -22.42
CA ALA A 104 17.20 21.81 -23.33
C ALA A 104 15.78 21.58 -23.87
N SER A 105 15.01 22.65 -23.96
CA SER A 105 13.67 22.64 -24.53
C SER A 105 13.34 23.94 -25.23
N LYS A 106 12.47 23.84 -26.26
CA LYS A 106 11.93 25.02 -26.95
C LYS A 106 10.73 25.62 -26.23
N ASP A 107 10.19 24.86 -25.27
CA ASP A 107 8.97 25.20 -24.57
C ASP A 107 9.22 25.50 -23.07
N PHE A 108 10.52 25.64 -22.69
CA PHE A 108 10.87 26.05 -21.32
C PHE A 108 10.45 27.48 -21.04
N LEU A 109 9.90 27.65 -19.84
CA LEU A 109 9.79 28.90 -19.11
C LEU A 109 10.87 28.92 -18.02
N TYR A 110 11.20 30.12 -17.54
CA TYR A 110 12.23 30.33 -16.54
C TYR A 110 11.76 31.22 -15.40
N GLU A 111 12.13 30.82 -14.18
CA GLU A 111 12.10 31.68 -12.99
C GLU A 111 13.46 31.63 -12.30
N GLY A 112 13.91 32.78 -11.78
CA GLY A 112 15.17 32.92 -11.06
C GLY A 112 14.96 33.60 -9.71
N GLY A 113 15.70 33.13 -8.70
CA GLY A 113 15.71 33.68 -7.34
C GLY A 113 17.09 33.54 -6.71
N LYS A 114 17.19 33.90 -5.44
CA LYS A 114 18.42 33.76 -4.64
C LYS A 114 18.13 33.27 -3.22
N HIS A 115 19.05 32.47 -2.73
CA HIS A 115 19.22 32.23 -1.30
C HIS A 115 20.66 32.61 -0.91
N ASN A 116 20.82 33.67 -0.12
CA ASN A 116 22.13 34.28 0.16
C ASN A 116 22.91 34.55 -1.13
N ASP A 117 24.09 33.94 -1.32
CA ASP A 117 24.95 34.05 -2.50
C ASP A 117 24.65 32.99 -3.57
N ILE A 118 23.66 32.12 -3.35
CA ILE A 118 23.32 31.01 -4.23
C ILE A 118 22.23 31.45 -5.19
N ASP A 119 22.46 31.35 -6.50
CA ASP A 119 21.44 31.54 -7.52
C ASP A 119 20.55 30.31 -7.63
N VAL A 120 19.25 30.50 -7.61
CA VAL A 120 18.25 29.42 -7.70
C VAL A 120 17.48 29.58 -9.00
N HIS A 121 17.58 28.59 -9.86
CA HIS A 121 16.99 28.57 -11.20
C HIS A 121 15.89 27.50 -11.28
N VAL A 122 14.76 27.83 -11.92
CA VAL A 122 13.70 26.86 -12.20
C VAL A 122 13.31 26.94 -13.67
N LEU A 123 13.38 25.80 -14.37
CA LEU A 123 13.00 25.69 -15.77
C LEU A 123 11.98 24.55 -15.95
N TYR A 124 10.85 24.88 -16.55
CA TYR A 124 9.76 23.93 -16.72
C TYR A 124 9.00 24.18 -18.03
N ASP A 125 8.36 23.13 -18.51
CA ASP A 125 7.51 23.19 -19.68
C ASP A 125 6.30 24.12 -19.46
N LYS A 126 5.98 24.96 -20.43
CA LYS A 126 4.83 25.88 -20.36
C LYS A 126 3.53 25.19 -19.96
N GLY A 127 3.34 23.94 -20.38
CA GLY A 127 2.17 23.16 -20.01
C GLY A 127 2.06 22.81 -18.51
N ARG A 128 3.15 22.95 -17.75
CA ARG A 128 3.19 22.75 -16.30
C ARG A 128 3.06 24.04 -15.49
N GLY A 129 3.18 25.19 -16.13
CA GLY A 129 3.34 26.47 -15.48
C GLY A 129 2.28 26.79 -14.42
N LYS A 130 1.02 26.43 -14.66
CA LYS A 130 -0.07 26.66 -13.68
C LYS A 130 0.18 26.10 -12.29
N LYS A 131 1.03 25.05 -12.18
CA LYS A 131 1.37 24.39 -10.92
C LYS A 131 2.80 24.67 -10.47
N TRP A 132 3.69 24.98 -11.42
CA TRP A 132 5.11 25.16 -11.15
C TRP A 132 5.47 26.58 -10.82
N THR A 133 4.80 27.56 -11.49
CA THR A 133 5.11 28.98 -11.33
C THR A 133 5.03 29.40 -9.88
N LYS A 134 6.09 30.02 -9.38
CA LYS A 134 6.27 30.51 -8.02
C LYS A 134 6.48 29.43 -6.99
N ASP A 135 5.66 28.37 -6.97
CA ASP A 135 5.66 27.35 -5.91
C ASP A 135 6.96 26.55 -5.90
N VAL A 136 7.48 26.18 -7.09
CA VAL A 136 8.72 25.41 -7.17
C VAL A 136 9.94 26.27 -6.85
N LEU A 137 10.00 27.53 -7.28
CA LEU A 137 11.08 28.44 -6.91
C LEU A 137 11.13 28.68 -5.40
N GLU A 138 9.98 28.99 -4.80
CA GLU A 138 9.90 29.19 -3.36
C GLU A 138 10.22 27.91 -2.57
N GLY A 139 9.75 26.76 -3.05
CA GLY A 139 10.07 25.44 -2.50
C GLY A 139 11.57 25.14 -2.56
N SER A 140 12.22 25.43 -3.68
CA SER A 140 13.66 25.27 -3.88
C SER A 140 14.48 26.14 -2.94
N ILE A 141 14.08 27.42 -2.77
CA ILE A 141 14.73 28.35 -1.83
C ILE A 141 14.59 27.84 -0.39
N ARG A 142 13.40 27.36 -0.01
CA ARG A 142 13.19 26.80 1.33
C ARG A 142 14.01 25.52 1.57
N ALA A 143 14.11 24.65 0.54
CA ALA A 143 14.87 23.42 0.63
C ALA A 143 16.36 23.70 0.90
N ILE A 144 16.98 24.60 0.12
CA ILE A 144 18.39 24.92 0.32
C ILE A 144 18.65 25.63 1.65
N SER A 145 17.73 26.50 2.09
CA SER A 145 17.80 27.16 3.39
C SER A 145 17.77 26.15 4.55
N TRP A 146 16.89 25.14 4.50
CA TRP A 146 16.81 24.08 5.48
C TRP A 146 18.08 23.24 5.55
N LEU A 147 18.60 22.85 4.39
CA LEU A 147 19.79 22.01 4.29
C LEU A 147 21.04 22.75 4.81
N GLU A 148 21.20 24.05 4.46
CA GLU A 148 22.27 24.87 5.01
C GLU A 148 22.18 24.98 6.53
N GLU A 149 21.00 25.22 7.09
CA GLU A 149 20.79 25.35 8.53
C GLU A 149 21.11 24.05 9.27
N LYS A 150 20.73 22.89 8.72
CA LYS A 150 20.83 21.61 9.44
C LYS A 150 22.14 20.88 9.22
N PHE A 151 22.71 20.99 8.04
CA PHE A 151 23.85 20.14 7.65
C PHE A 151 25.13 20.90 7.32
N GLY A 152 25.04 22.15 6.92
CA GLY A 152 26.20 22.99 6.62
C GLY A 152 26.08 23.75 5.31
N LYS A 153 27.01 24.68 5.08
CA LYS A 153 26.96 25.62 3.96
C LYS A 153 27.03 24.90 2.60
N TYR A 154 26.11 25.23 1.70
CA TYR A 154 26.12 24.77 0.32
C TYR A 154 27.37 25.31 -0.42
N PRO A 155 28.19 24.44 -1.03
CA PRO A 155 29.50 24.88 -1.56
C PRO A 155 29.44 25.44 -2.99
N TYR A 156 28.31 25.29 -3.68
CA TYR A 156 28.19 25.67 -5.08
C TYR A 156 27.49 27.03 -5.25
N PRO A 157 27.75 27.76 -6.37
CA PRO A 157 27.19 29.10 -6.58
C PRO A 157 25.76 29.11 -7.06
N GLN A 158 25.21 27.96 -7.49
CA GLN A 158 23.86 27.87 -8.02
C GLN A 158 23.25 26.48 -7.78
N VAL A 159 21.91 26.39 -7.92
CA VAL A 159 21.15 25.17 -8.03
C VAL A 159 19.99 25.37 -9.01
N THR A 160 19.75 24.40 -9.88
CA THR A 160 18.70 24.44 -10.90
C THR A 160 17.71 23.30 -10.69
N THR A 161 16.39 23.59 -10.70
CA THR A 161 15.32 22.59 -10.73
C THR A 161 14.66 22.54 -12.10
N THR A 162 14.45 21.36 -12.68
CA THR A 162 13.78 21.20 -13.96
C THR A 162 12.71 20.11 -13.96
N ASP A 163 11.78 20.14 -14.92
CA ASP A 163 10.70 19.19 -15.08
C ASP A 163 11.01 18.05 -16.06
N ARG A 164 12.29 17.82 -16.40
CA ARG A 164 12.66 16.93 -17.50
C ARG A 164 12.66 15.43 -17.18
N ILE A 165 12.00 15.00 -16.13
CA ILE A 165 11.74 13.60 -15.83
C ILE A 165 10.21 13.32 -15.79
N LYS A 166 9.78 12.09 -16.10
CA LYS A 166 8.34 11.74 -16.17
C LYS A 166 7.72 11.47 -14.81
N SER A 167 8.47 10.90 -13.89
CA SER A 167 8.03 10.53 -12.55
C SER A 167 9.25 10.40 -11.63
N GLY A 168 9.08 10.60 -10.32
CA GLY A 168 10.19 10.66 -9.38
C GLY A 168 11.04 11.90 -9.57
N GLY A 169 12.29 11.84 -9.19
CA GLY A 169 13.29 12.86 -9.37
C GLY A 169 14.62 12.33 -9.87
N MET A 170 15.59 13.22 -10.01
CA MET A 170 16.98 12.91 -10.33
C MET A 170 17.88 14.06 -9.90
N GLU A 171 18.94 13.76 -9.20
CA GLU A 171 19.72 14.63 -8.32
C GLU A 171 21.10 15.00 -8.85
N TYR A 172 21.30 15.26 -10.10
CA TYR A 172 22.62 15.66 -10.58
C TYR A 172 23.20 16.88 -9.85
N PRO A 173 24.51 16.94 -9.59
CA PRO A 173 25.12 18.09 -8.94
C PRO A 173 24.71 19.42 -9.56
N MET A 174 24.18 20.34 -8.75
CA MET A 174 23.68 21.66 -9.15
C MET A 174 22.47 21.64 -10.13
N LEU A 175 21.93 20.46 -10.54
CA LEU A 175 20.78 20.38 -11.45
C LEU A 175 19.91 19.18 -11.09
N VAL A 176 18.76 19.42 -10.50
CA VAL A 176 17.79 18.38 -10.18
C VAL A 176 16.63 18.36 -11.18
N MET A 177 16.05 17.17 -11.38
CA MET A 177 14.91 16.98 -12.27
C MET A 177 13.73 16.42 -11.48
N ASN A 178 12.60 17.12 -11.49
CA ASN A 178 11.41 16.75 -10.75
C ASN A 178 10.26 16.39 -11.68
N GLY A 179 9.68 15.22 -11.51
CA GLY A 179 8.48 14.78 -12.25
C GLY A 179 7.20 15.50 -11.82
N ARG A 180 7.22 16.14 -10.64
CA ARG A 180 6.08 16.84 -10.03
C ARG A 180 6.58 18.10 -9.29
N GLU A 181 5.62 18.98 -9.00
CA GLU A 181 5.82 20.25 -8.30
C GLU A 181 5.84 20.14 -6.77
N ASP A 182 5.66 18.95 -6.21
CA ASP A 182 5.44 18.79 -4.78
C ASP A 182 6.68 19.08 -3.95
N GLU A 183 6.50 19.82 -2.85
CA GLU A 183 7.59 20.33 -2.01
C GLU A 183 8.39 19.17 -1.37
N GLY A 184 7.76 18.05 -1.03
CA GLY A 184 8.45 16.88 -0.50
C GLY A 184 9.46 16.31 -1.49
N LEU A 185 9.09 16.25 -2.79
CA LEU A 185 10.01 15.82 -3.85
C LEU A 185 11.15 16.84 -4.06
N ILE A 186 10.84 18.14 -4.06
CA ILE A 186 11.87 19.18 -4.20
C ILE A 186 12.91 19.04 -3.07
N VAL A 187 12.46 18.92 -1.83
CA VAL A 187 13.35 18.77 -0.67
C VAL A 187 14.13 17.45 -0.70
N HIS A 188 13.56 16.41 -1.26
CA HIS A 188 14.22 15.11 -1.45
C HIS A 188 15.38 15.24 -2.44
N GLU A 189 15.14 15.74 -3.65
CA GLU A 189 16.17 15.88 -4.68
C GLU A 189 17.29 16.86 -4.24
N TYR A 190 16.95 17.89 -3.47
CA TYR A 190 17.95 18.79 -2.89
C TYR A 190 18.76 18.10 -1.78
N GLY A 191 18.16 17.17 -1.05
CA GLY A 191 18.84 16.35 -0.05
C GLY A 191 19.97 15.51 -0.66
N HIS A 192 19.72 14.90 -1.80
CA HIS A 192 20.72 14.16 -2.54
C HIS A 192 21.92 15.01 -2.96
N ILE A 193 21.75 16.31 -3.25
CA ILE A 193 22.92 17.17 -3.53
C ILE A 193 23.87 17.20 -2.32
N TYR A 194 23.34 17.10 -1.09
CA TYR A 194 24.15 17.00 0.12
C TYR A 194 24.73 15.61 0.34
N PHE A 195 23.88 14.56 0.25
CA PHE A 195 24.23 13.21 0.69
C PHE A 195 24.74 12.29 -0.42
N TYR A 196 24.78 12.81 -1.66
CA TYR A 196 25.44 12.20 -2.79
C TYR A 196 26.33 13.22 -3.54
N GLY A 197 25.78 14.39 -3.89
CA GLY A 197 26.50 15.39 -4.68
C GLY A 197 27.71 16.00 -3.97
N ILE A 198 27.67 16.18 -2.64
CA ILE A 198 28.72 16.79 -1.81
C ILE A 198 29.45 15.74 -0.98
N LEU A 199 28.71 14.82 -0.36
CA LEU A 199 29.23 13.66 0.38
C LEU A 199 29.16 12.44 -0.54
N ALA A 200 30.14 12.30 -1.44
CA ALA A 200 30.07 11.36 -2.56
C ALA A 200 30.26 9.91 -2.08
N ASN A 201 29.17 9.21 -1.85
CA ASN A 201 29.14 7.79 -1.55
C ASN A 201 29.07 6.94 -2.84
N ASN A 202 29.37 5.66 -2.72
CA ASN A 202 29.16 4.68 -3.77
C ASN A 202 27.72 4.15 -3.71
N GLU A 203 26.82 4.67 -4.54
CA GLU A 203 25.42 4.25 -4.53
C GLU A 203 25.19 2.84 -5.05
N VAL A 204 26.15 2.29 -5.79
CA VAL A 204 26.08 0.88 -6.23
C VAL A 204 26.17 -0.04 -5.03
N ASP A 205 27.08 0.26 -4.09
CA ASP A 205 27.35 -0.61 -2.94
C ASP A 205 26.64 -0.18 -1.67
N GLU A 206 26.44 1.15 -1.47
CA GLU A 206 25.95 1.75 -0.24
C GLU A 206 24.86 2.79 -0.50
N ALA A 207 23.86 2.46 -1.32
CA ALA A 207 22.76 3.37 -1.65
C ALA A 207 22.03 3.97 -0.44
N TRP A 208 22.09 3.32 0.72
CA TRP A 208 21.49 3.79 1.96
C TRP A 208 22.12 5.08 2.51
N LEU A 209 23.41 5.35 2.19
CA LEU A 209 24.11 6.59 2.58
C LEU A 209 23.57 7.81 1.83
N ASP A 210 22.98 7.61 0.67
CA ASP A 210 22.28 8.64 -0.07
C ASP A 210 20.78 8.64 0.24
N GLU A 211 20.07 7.62 -0.17
CA GLU A 211 18.62 7.55 -0.12
C GLU A 211 18.07 7.55 1.31
N GLY A 212 18.76 6.90 2.23
CA GLY A 212 18.38 6.85 3.63
C GLY A 212 18.50 8.22 4.31
N PHE A 213 19.59 8.92 4.08
CA PHE A 213 19.84 10.27 4.61
C PHE A 213 18.85 11.26 3.99
N THR A 214 18.69 11.21 2.69
CA THR A 214 17.79 12.09 1.94
C THR A 214 16.33 11.88 2.37
N THR A 215 15.88 10.63 2.53
CA THR A 215 14.54 10.32 3.07
C THR A 215 14.37 10.83 4.50
N THR A 216 15.40 10.71 5.34
CA THR A 216 15.38 11.19 6.73
C THR A 216 15.20 12.69 6.79
N GLN A 217 16.07 13.44 6.09
CA GLN A 217 16.03 14.89 6.11
C GLN A 217 14.74 15.44 5.52
N THR A 218 14.20 14.81 4.47
CA THR A 218 12.91 15.17 3.89
C THR A 218 11.78 14.98 4.92
N THR A 219 11.78 13.87 5.63
CA THR A 219 10.81 13.61 6.70
C THR A 219 10.92 14.66 7.82
N HIS A 220 12.14 14.97 8.24
CA HIS A 220 12.39 15.98 9.27
C HIS A 220 11.97 17.39 8.81
N TYR A 221 12.24 17.76 7.56
CA TYR A 221 11.77 19.00 6.97
C TYR A 221 10.25 19.10 6.99
N MET A 222 9.55 18.07 6.51
CA MET A 222 8.09 18.05 6.44
C MET A 222 7.46 18.13 7.83
N ILE A 223 8.03 17.44 8.83
CA ILE A 223 7.59 17.52 10.23
C ILE A 223 7.85 18.91 10.82
N ASN A 224 9.01 19.50 10.54
CA ASN A 224 9.34 20.85 11.03
C ASN A 224 8.39 21.89 10.45
N ARG A 225 8.11 21.82 9.15
CA ARG A 225 7.28 22.80 8.44
C ARG A 225 5.79 22.65 8.73
N TYR A 226 5.28 21.42 8.75
CA TYR A 226 3.85 21.12 8.81
C TYR A 226 3.40 20.41 10.09
N GLY A 227 4.35 20.09 11.00
CA GLY A 227 4.08 19.31 12.21
C GLY A 227 4.08 17.80 11.96
N ASN A 228 3.82 17.03 12.99
CA ASN A 228 3.85 15.55 12.94
C ASN A 228 2.89 14.92 11.90
N HIS A 229 1.96 15.70 11.40
CA HIS A 229 0.99 15.29 10.36
C HIS A 229 1.30 15.92 9.01
N GLY A 230 2.50 16.47 8.84
CA GLY A 230 2.88 17.36 7.78
C GLY A 230 2.68 16.82 6.37
N PHE A 231 2.94 15.54 6.15
CA PHE A 231 2.78 14.94 4.83
C PHE A 231 1.31 14.95 4.38
N ASP A 232 0.39 14.59 5.27
CA ASP A 232 -1.05 14.59 4.96
C ASP A 232 -1.59 16.01 4.75
N LEU A 233 -1.03 16.99 5.45
CA LEU A 233 -1.47 18.38 5.39
C LEU A 233 -1.01 19.11 4.13
N SER A 234 0.19 18.81 3.61
CA SER A 234 0.68 19.40 2.36
C SER A 234 -0.18 19.03 1.15
N LEU A 235 -0.78 17.85 1.19
CA LEU A 235 -1.69 17.37 0.14
C LEU A 235 -3.11 17.93 0.25
N TYR A 236 -3.51 18.47 1.44
CA TYR A 236 -4.89 18.84 1.77
C TYR A 236 -4.99 20.19 2.46
N GLU A 237 -4.11 21.14 2.19
CA GLU A 237 -4.03 22.43 2.86
C GLU A 237 -5.40 23.16 2.91
N ASP A 238 -6.15 23.10 1.82
CA ASP A 238 -7.51 23.68 1.71
C ASP A 238 -8.61 22.86 2.40
N ARG A 239 -8.33 21.60 2.76
CA ARG A 239 -9.31 20.66 3.34
C ARG A 239 -8.97 20.25 4.78
N ALA A 240 -7.85 20.71 5.30
CA ALA A 240 -7.28 20.23 6.54
C ALA A 240 -8.05 20.62 7.81
N GLU A 241 -8.80 21.72 7.82
CA GLU A 241 -9.49 22.22 9.02
C GLU A 241 -10.58 21.24 9.51
N PHE A 242 -11.38 20.70 8.61
CA PHE A 242 -12.43 19.75 8.99
C PHE A 242 -11.89 18.36 9.37
N PRO A 243 -11.02 17.73 8.58
CA PRO A 243 -10.36 16.49 9.00
C PRO A 243 -9.59 16.64 10.31
N LYS A 244 -8.77 17.66 10.49
CA LYS A 244 -8.01 17.92 11.73
C LYS A 244 -8.90 17.89 12.97
N LYS A 245 -10.12 18.41 12.85
CA LYS A 245 -11.06 18.50 13.95
C LYS A 245 -11.76 17.19 14.28
N TYR A 246 -12.07 16.38 13.28
CA TYR A 246 -12.96 15.22 13.43
C TYR A 246 -12.27 13.89 13.17
N TRP A 247 -11.14 13.88 12.46
CA TRP A 247 -10.34 12.69 12.20
C TRP A 247 -8.91 12.95 12.62
N PRO A 248 -8.35 12.13 13.50
CA PRO A 248 -6.92 12.20 13.78
C PRO A 248 -6.16 11.94 12.49
N LEU A 249 -5.29 12.87 12.13
CA LEU A 249 -4.47 12.76 10.93
C LEU A 249 -3.36 11.73 11.15
N GLY A 250 -2.99 11.01 10.09
CA GLY A 250 -1.89 10.07 10.09
C GLY A 250 -0.56 10.76 10.44
N ASN A 251 0.31 10.01 11.05
CA ASN A 251 1.69 10.43 11.30
C ASN A 251 2.59 9.75 10.26
N SER A 252 3.36 10.54 9.50
CA SER A 252 4.25 10.03 8.44
C SER A 252 5.28 9.04 8.99
N LEU A 253 5.83 9.28 10.19
CA LEU A 253 6.73 8.35 10.87
C LEU A 253 6.05 7.01 11.14
N HIS A 254 4.83 7.01 11.69
CA HIS A 254 4.07 5.77 11.91
C HIS A 254 3.80 5.01 10.61
N SER A 255 3.50 5.71 9.52
CA SER A 255 3.32 5.11 8.20
C SER A 255 4.59 4.42 7.69
N SER A 256 5.73 5.09 7.82
CA SER A 256 7.05 4.54 7.45
C SER A 256 7.40 3.33 8.31
N GLN A 257 7.18 3.42 9.62
CA GLN A 257 7.38 2.29 10.54
C GLN A 257 6.48 1.10 10.19
N TRP A 258 5.19 1.29 9.90
CA TRP A 258 4.30 0.21 9.44
C TRP A 258 4.78 -0.43 8.14
N SER A 259 5.30 0.38 7.22
CA SER A 259 5.86 -0.11 5.96
C SER A 259 7.08 -1.00 6.20
N ALA A 260 8.02 -0.55 7.05
CA ALA A 260 9.18 -1.32 7.45
C ALA A 260 8.79 -2.62 8.16
N ILE A 261 7.90 -2.55 9.16
CA ILE A 261 7.45 -3.70 9.95
C ILE A 261 6.82 -4.78 9.05
N ARG A 262 5.99 -4.40 8.08
CA ARG A 262 5.43 -5.37 7.12
C ARG A 262 6.51 -6.11 6.35
N PHE A 263 7.54 -5.39 5.90
CA PHE A 263 8.66 -5.99 5.19
C PHE A 263 9.52 -6.86 6.11
N MET A 264 9.92 -6.37 7.27
CA MET A 264 10.71 -7.10 8.26
C MET A 264 10.03 -8.41 8.68
N ARG A 265 8.70 -8.43 8.76
CA ARG A 265 7.89 -9.62 9.08
C ARG A 265 7.51 -10.50 7.89
N SER A 266 7.88 -10.11 6.70
CA SER A 266 7.51 -10.85 5.48
C SER A 266 8.23 -12.19 5.30
N GLY A 267 9.33 -12.40 6.01
CA GLY A 267 10.26 -13.50 5.79
C GLY A 267 11.25 -13.24 4.63
N HIS A 268 11.27 -12.00 4.10
CA HIS A 268 12.16 -11.55 3.03
C HIS A 268 13.00 -10.34 3.46
N ASP A 269 13.15 -10.11 4.76
CA ASP A 269 13.98 -9.04 5.28
C ASP A 269 15.45 -9.26 4.93
N GLU A 270 16.14 -8.18 4.61
CA GLU A 270 17.54 -8.18 4.17
C GLU A 270 18.32 -7.10 4.91
N ASN A 271 19.64 -7.26 4.96
CA ASN A 271 20.55 -6.27 5.53
C ASN A 271 20.47 -4.95 4.75
N ILE A 272 20.65 -3.84 5.46
CA ILE A 272 20.70 -2.50 4.85
C ILE A 272 22.01 -2.32 4.08
N SER A 273 23.16 -2.61 4.71
CA SER A 273 24.47 -2.49 4.07
C SER A 273 24.69 -3.67 3.12
N ARG A 274 24.37 -3.44 1.84
CA ARG A 274 24.44 -4.42 0.78
C ARG A 274 24.42 -3.74 -0.57
N ALA A 275 25.19 -4.25 -1.53
CA ALA A 275 25.18 -3.74 -2.88
C ALA A 275 23.76 -3.74 -3.49
N SER A 276 23.38 -2.64 -4.10
CA SER A 276 22.03 -2.34 -4.57
C SER A 276 21.43 -3.40 -5.48
N TYR A 277 22.25 -3.94 -6.39
CA TYR A 277 21.85 -4.98 -7.35
C TYR A 277 21.72 -6.38 -6.74
N LEU A 278 22.13 -6.57 -5.48
CA LEU A 278 22.03 -7.85 -4.77
C LEU A 278 20.71 -7.98 -3.99
N TYR A 279 19.93 -6.94 -3.83
CA TYR A 279 18.60 -7.06 -3.22
C TYR A 279 17.69 -7.94 -4.09
N ASN A 280 16.82 -8.71 -3.46
CA ASN A 280 15.95 -9.67 -4.15
C ASN A 280 15.04 -9.03 -5.22
N ASN A 281 14.66 -7.77 -5.04
CA ASN A 281 13.86 -7.00 -6.00
C ASN A 281 13.83 -5.51 -5.66
N GLY A 282 13.27 -4.67 -6.55
CA GLY A 282 13.12 -3.23 -6.32
C GLY A 282 12.28 -2.86 -5.09
N TYR A 283 11.38 -3.73 -4.60
CA TYR A 283 10.68 -3.49 -3.34
C TYR A 283 11.63 -3.64 -2.14
N ALA A 284 12.45 -4.69 -2.11
CA ALA A 284 13.48 -4.89 -1.09
C ALA A 284 14.52 -3.75 -1.13
N TYR A 285 14.97 -3.35 -2.34
CA TYR A 285 15.81 -2.17 -2.53
C TYR A 285 15.18 -0.93 -1.89
N SER A 286 13.94 -0.59 -2.26
CA SER A 286 13.23 0.55 -1.69
C SER A 286 13.11 0.52 -0.16
N ARG A 287 12.98 -0.66 0.46
CA ARG A 287 12.90 -0.76 1.92
C ARG A 287 14.27 -0.62 2.58
N ASN A 288 15.32 -1.16 1.98
CA ASN A 288 16.65 -1.20 2.58
C ASN A 288 17.51 0.02 2.22
N ALA A 289 17.31 0.64 1.06
CA ALA A 289 18.00 1.88 0.73
C ALA A 289 17.31 3.14 1.30
N TYR A 290 15.97 3.16 1.38
CA TYR A 290 15.18 4.34 1.78
C TYR A 290 14.60 4.21 3.19
N THR A 291 13.64 3.28 3.38
CA THR A 291 12.77 3.29 4.56
C THR A 291 13.49 2.88 5.85
N LYS A 292 14.21 1.75 5.84
CA LYS A 292 14.91 1.25 7.03
C LYS A 292 16.05 2.16 7.48
N PRO A 293 16.93 2.66 6.59
CA PRO A 293 17.98 3.58 7.02
C PRO A 293 17.44 4.93 7.47
N ALA A 294 16.33 5.44 6.89
CA ALA A 294 15.69 6.63 7.43
C ALA A 294 15.15 6.42 8.84
N LEU A 295 14.62 5.26 9.14
CA LEU A 295 14.18 4.90 10.50
C LEU A 295 15.38 4.67 11.44
N MET A 296 16.48 4.11 10.95
CA MET A 296 17.74 4.01 11.71
C MET A 296 18.25 5.39 12.14
N LEU A 297 18.33 6.34 11.22
CA LEU A 297 18.76 7.70 11.52
C LEU A 297 17.78 8.43 12.45
N THR A 298 16.49 8.14 12.36
CA THR A 298 15.48 8.64 13.32
C THR A 298 15.69 8.06 14.70
N GLU A 299 16.01 6.77 14.83
CA GLU A 299 16.38 6.18 16.13
C GLU A 299 17.72 6.71 16.66
N LEU A 300 18.70 6.95 15.79
CA LEU A 300 19.96 7.60 16.18
C LEU A 300 19.71 8.99 16.79
N LYS A 301 18.87 9.79 16.11
CA LYS A 301 18.43 11.09 16.60
C LYS A 301 17.70 11.01 17.93
N TYR A 302 16.86 9.99 18.11
CA TYR A 302 16.18 9.72 19.38
C TYR A 302 17.15 9.40 20.51
N ILE A 303 18.18 8.60 20.25
CA ILE A 303 19.21 8.22 21.26
C ILE A 303 20.08 9.40 21.64
N LEU A 304 20.54 10.19 20.68
CA LEU A 304 21.44 11.33 20.87
C LEU A 304 20.70 12.59 21.34
N GLY A 305 19.43 12.75 20.95
CA GLY A 305 18.69 14.00 21.06
C GLY A 305 18.97 14.95 19.91
N ASP A 306 18.04 15.87 19.65
CA ASP A 306 18.03 16.72 18.44
C ASP A 306 19.32 17.54 18.27
N SER A 307 19.80 18.21 19.33
CA SER A 307 20.97 19.08 19.23
C SER A 307 22.23 18.29 18.86
N LEU A 308 22.53 17.25 19.66
CA LEU A 308 23.76 16.47 19.46
C LEU A 308 23.73 15.74 18.10
N TYR A 309 22.56 15.29 17.64
CA TYR A 309 22.42 14.66 16.33
C TYR A 309 22.78 15.62 15.18
N TYR A 310 22.17 16.82 15.16
CA TYR A 310 22.46 17.76 14.08
C TYR A 310 23.89 18.32 14.15
N ASP A 311 24.42 18.57 15.35
CA ASP A 311 25.81 19.00 15.52
C ASP A 311 26.79 17.92 15.00
N ALA A 312 26.52 16.65 15.26
CA ALA A 312 27.29 15.53 14.73
C ALA A 312 27.17 15.40 13.21
N MET A 313 25.98 15.62 12.64
CA MET A 313 25.78 15.62 11.20
C MET A 313 26.52 16.78 10.51
N GLN A 314 26.55 17.97 11.12
CA GLN A 314 27.36 19.09 10.63
C GLN A 314 28.86 18.78 10.70
N HIS A 315 29.32 18.12 11.77
CA HIS A 315 30.70 17.68 11.88
C HIS A 315 31.05 16.67 10.76
N TYR A 316 30.19 15.68 10.50
CA TYR A 316 30.36 14.73 9.40
C TYR A 316 30.45 15.46 8.05
N TYR A 317 29.53 16.40 7.79
CA TYR A 317 29.55 17.20 6.58
C TYR A 317 30.85 18.03 6.45
N ASP A 318 31.26 18.77 7.48
CA ASP A 318 32.46 19.62 7.42
C ASP A 318 33.76 18.84 7.23
N LYS A 319 33.84 17.64 7.80
CA LYS A 319 34.99 16.74 7.65
C LYS A 319 35.10 16.15 6.28
N TRP A 320 33.98 15.80 5.65
CA TRP A 320 33.93 15.00 4.44
C TRP A 320 33.35 15.70 3.21
N LYS A 321 32.90 16.95 3.28
CA LYS A 321 32.38 17.68 2.11
C LYS A 321 33.35 17.67 0.95
N LEU A 322 32.85 17.44 -0.26
CA LEU A 322 33.59 17.31 -1.52
C LEU A 322 34.65 16.19 -1.48
N LYS A 323 34.33 15.11 -0.80
CA LYS A 323 35.15 13.88 -0.75
C LYS A 323 34.25 12.65 -0.82
N HIS A 324 34.88 11.54 -1.16
CA HIS A 324 34.19 10.23 -1.10
C HIS A 324 33.98 9.79 0.35
N VAL A 325 32.82 9.21 0.59
CA VAL A 325 32.42 8.69 1.90
C VAL A 325 31.95 7.25 1.79
N ASN A 326 31.98 6.53 2.91
CA ASN A 326 31.43 5.18 3.07
C ASN A 326 30.88 5.01 4.48
N GLU A 327 30.31 3.86 4.77
CA GLU A 327 29.76 3.51 6.07
C GLU A 327 30.73 3.81 7.21
N GLN A 328 31.97 3.34 7.13
CA GLN A 328 32.95 3.49 8.20
C GLN A 328 33.28 4.97 8.48
N ARG A 329 33.42 5.78 7.43
CA ARG A 329 33.69 7.23 7.55
C ARG A 329 32.55 7.97 8.22
N PHE A 330 31.32 7.55 7.96
CA PHE A 330 30.14 8.08 8.63
C PHE A 330 30.14 7.70 10.13
N VAL A 331 30.25 6.41 10.43
CA VAL A 331 30.24 5.93 11.83
C VAL A 331 31.36 6.60 12.63
N ASP A 332 32.61 6.61 12.11
CA ASP A 332 33.76 7.23 12.76
C ASP A 332 33.53 8.72 13.05
N ALA A 333 32.93 9.45 12.14
CA ALA A 333 32.69 10.88 12.32
C ALA A 333 31.63 11.15 13.41
N ILE A 334 30.60 10.31 13.49
CA ILE A 334 29.56 10.42 14.54
C ILE A 334 30.15 10.06 15.90
N GLU A 335 30.89 8.95 16.01
CA GLU A 335 31.54 8.53 17.25
C GLU A 335 32.61 9.54 17.72
N GLU A 336 33.43 10.07 16.82
CA GLU A 336 34.43 11.11 17.12
C GLU A 336 33.81 12.37 17.75
N PHE A 337 32.67 12.82 17.16
CA PHE A 337 32.02 14.03 17.63
C PHE A 337 31.25 13.81 18.95
N THR A 338 30.51 12.72 19.03
CA THR A 338 29.64 12.45 20.19
C THR A 338 30.38 11.89 21.39
N GLY A 339 31.53 11.24 21.17
CA GLY A 339 32.27 10.49 22.19
C GLY A 339 31.57 9.20 22.64
N GLU A 340 30.54 8.77 21.96
CA GLU A 340 29.77 7.55 22.26
C GLU A 340 30.26 6.39 21.35
N GLU A 341 30.33 5.18 21.89
CA GLU A 341 30.57 3.98 21.09
C GLU A 341 29.24 3.48 20.50
N LEU A 342 29.04 3.61 19.18
CA LEU A 342 27.78 3.35 18.50
C LEU A 342 27.83 2.15 17.55
N ASN A 343 28.96 1.48 17.42
CA ASN A 343 29.10 0.28 16.55
C ASN A 343 28.01 -0.76 16.82
N TRP A 344 27.62 -0.99 18.08
CA TRP A 344 26.55 -1.91 18.44
C TRP A 344 25.18 -1.52 17.82
N PHE A 345 24.96 -0.24 17.62
CA PHE A 345 23.73 0.29 17.04
C PHE A 345 23.75 0.16 15.52
N PHE A 346 24.84 0.58 14.87
CA PHE A 346 24.99 0.51 13.44
C PHE A 346 25.06 -0.94 12.94
N ASP A 347 25.86 -1.79 13.56
CA ASP A 347 25.94 -3.23 13.21
C ASP A 347 24.57 -3.91 13.24
N ALA A 348 23.78 -3.62 14.28
CA ALA A 348 22.45 -4.23 14.43
C ALA A 348 21.49 -3.81 13.31
N TRP A 349 21.58 -2.57 12.81
CA TRP A 349 20.74 -2.07 11.74
C TRP A 349 21.27 -2.42 10.35
N LEU A 350 22.57 -2.23 10.11
CA LEU A 350 23.17 -2.30 8.80
C LEU A 350 23.48 -3.75 8.37
N HIS A 351 23.94 -4.57 9.28
CA HIS A 351 24.48 -5.90 8.97
C HIS A 351 23.62 -7.06 9.42
N THR A 352 22.48 -6.79 10.10
CA THR A 352 21.59 -7.85 10.57
C THR A 352 20.12 -7.57 10.19
N THR A 353 19.30 -8.62 10.33
CA THR A 353 17.84 -8.50 10.28
C THR A 353 17.22 -8.60 11.69
N HIS A 354 17.95 -8.18 12.71
CA HIS A 354 17.48 -8.20 14.08
C HIS A 354 16.35 -7.15 14.29
N HIS A 355 15.30 -7.56 14.98
CA HIS A 355 14.14 -6.72 15.24
C HIS A 355 14.10 -6.24 16.68
N LEU A 356 13.59 -5.04 16.87
CA LEU A 356 13.24 -4.49 18.18
C LEU A 356 11.83 -4.92 18.55
N ASP A 357 11.64 -5.44 19.76
CA ASP A 357 10.34 -5.70 20.35
C ASP A 357 10.49 -5.80 21.86
N TYR A 358 10.07 -4.76 22.56
CA TYR A 358 10.07 -4.72 24.03
C TYR A 358 8.64 -4.81 24.56
N GLY A 359 8.46 -5.53 25.66
CA GLY A 359 7.17 -5.64 26.31
C GLY A 359 7.20 -5.38 27.81
N ILE A 360 6.15 -4.78 28.33
CA ILE A 360 5.93 -4.64 29.77
C ILE A 360 5.40 -5.95 30.33
N LYS A 361 6.27 -6.70 30.98
CA LYS A 361 5.92 -7.97 31.64
C LYS A 361 5.16 -7.77 32.94
N SER A 362 5.49 -6.71 33.69
CA SER A 362 4.81 -6.39 34.95
C SER A 362 4.97 -4.92 35.33
N PHE A 363 3.92 -4.36 35.92
CA PHE A 363 3.92 -3.03 36.52
C PHE A 363 3.40 -3.11 37.95
N LYS A 364 4.31 -2.89 38.90
CA LYS A 364 4.00 -2.90 40.36
C LYS A 364 4.30 -1.53 40.93
N LYS A 365 3.42 -1.07 41.82
CA LYS A 365 3.52 0.21 42.48
C LYS A 365 3.16 0.10 43.94
N SER A 366 3.86 0.82 44.81
CA SER A 366 3.60 0.86 46.26
C SER A 366 3.91 2.24 46.85
N PRO A 367 3.09 2.72 47.79
CA PRO A 367 3.39 3.97 48.44
C PRO A 367 4.58 3.81 49.39
N ASN A 368 5.44 4.83 49.48
CA ASN A 368 6.56 4.93 50.42
C ASN A 368 6.15 5.75 51.65
N SER A 369 6.89 5.58 52.73
CA SER A 369 6.65 6.30 54.00
C SER A 369 6.86 7.83 53.89
N ASP A 370 7.60 8.29 52.88
CA ASP A 370 7.88 9.72 52.61
C ASP A 370 6.84 10.37 51.68
N GLY A 371 5.78 9.68 51.30
CA GLY A 371 4.71 10.19 50.44
C GLY A 371 4.97 9.98 48.96
N THR A 372 6.13 9.49 48.58
CA THR A 372 6.45 9.10 47.19
C THR A 372 5.91 7.69 46.87
N TRP A 373 6.01 7.29 45.59
CA TRP A 373 5.61 5.96 45.13
C TRP A 373 6.80 5.24 44.51
N SER A 374 7.05 4.02 44.97
CA SER A 374 8.00 3.11 44.33
C SER A 374 7.32 2.43 43.13
N VAL A 375 8.00 2.46 41.97
CA VAL A 375 7.60 1.74 40.74
C VAL A 375 8.62 0.64 40.48
N LYS A 376 8.11 -0.56 40.25
CA LYS A 376 8.89 -1.70 39.79
C LYS A 376 8.30 -2.17 38.45
N LEU A 377 9.00 -1.83 37.37
CA LEU A 377 8.61 -2.17 35.98
C LEU A 377 9.47 -3.35 35.51
N GLY A 378 8.84 -4.50 35.27
CA GLY A 378 9.48 -5.63 34.60
C GLY A 378 9.31 -5.46 33.09
N ILE A 379 10.42 -5.46 32.39
CA ILE A 379 10.48 -5.31 30.93
C ILE A 379 11.15 -6.54 30.36
N GLU A 380 10.63 -7.05 29.25
CA GLU A 380 11.24 -8.12 28.46
C GLU A 380 11.55 -7.64 27.04
N SER A 381 12.70 -8.08 26.50
CA SER A 381 13.02 -7.97 25.08
C SER A 381 12.63 -9.26 24.39
N ILE A 382 11.60 -9.20 23.58
CA ILE A 382 11.13 -10.31 22.75
C ILE A 382 11.93 -10.35 21.44
N GLY A 383 12.36 -9.18 20.99
CA GLY A 383 13.25 -9.01 19.85
C GLY A 383 14.71 -9.32 20.17
N SER A 384 15.55 -9.23 19.15
CA SER A 384 17.00 -9.48 19.22
C SER A 384 17.86 -8.22 19.09
N ARG A 385 17.26 -7.06 18.87
CA ARG A 385 17.90 -5.74 18.84
C ARG A 385 17.61 -4.98 20.12
N PHE A 386 18.61 -4.28 20.65
CA PHE A 386 18.53 -3.58 21.92
C PHE A 386 18.92 -2.12 21.75
N ILE A 387 18.14 -1.20 22.34
CA ILE A 387 18.43 0.24 22.35
C ILE A 387 18.04 0.86 23.70
N PRO A 388 18.62 1.99 24.10
CA PRO A 388 18.10 2.81 25.20
C PRO A 388 16.69 3.30 24.91
N LEU A 389 15.80 3.27 25.90
CA LEU A 389 14.40 3.63 25.74
C LEU A 389 13.92 4.64 26.78
N LEU A 390 13.06 5.55 26.35
CA LEU A 390 12.36 6.45 27.24
C LEU A 390 11.14 5.72 27.82
N VAL A 391 10.97 5.82 29.13
CA VAL A 391 9.83 5.29 29.89
C VAL A 391 9.04 6.46 30.43
N GLU A 392 7.76 6.55 30.08
CA GLU A 392 6.83 7.54 30.58
C GLU A 392 5.89 6.91 31.61
N THR A 393 5.80 7.53 32.77
CA THR A 393 4.84 7.18 33.82
C THR A 393 3.73 8.21 33.85
N THR A 394 2.48 7.80 33.69
CA THR A 394 1.31 8.68 33.76
C THR A 394 0.70 8.62 35.16
N PHE A 395 0.31 9.74 35.71
CA PHE A 395 -0.29 9.90 37.04
C PHE A 395 -1.82 10.07 36.99
N GLU A 396 -2.49 9.95 38.14
CA GLU A 396 -3.96 10.11 38.25
C GLU A 396 -4.46 11.48 37.76
N ASP A 397 -3.66 12.52 37.88
CA ASP A 397 -3.99 13.87 37.43
C ASP A 397 -3.67 14.14 35.96
N GLY A 398 -3.24 13.11 35.22
CA GLY A 398 -2.90 13.19 33.80
C GLY A 398 -1.51 13.76 33.49
N THR A 399 -0.75 14.20 34.55
CA THR A 399 0.66 14.58 34.35
C THR A 399 1.55 13.37 34.16
N THR A 400 2.74 13.58 33.60
CA THR A 400 3.69 12.49 33.31
C THR A 400 5.08 12.75 33.88
N ASP A 401 5.83 11.67 34.12
CA ASP A 401 7.26 11.67 34.44
C ASP A 401 7.98 10.80 33.40
N ARG A 402 9.10 11.28 32.84
CA ARG A 402 9.85 10.63 31.79
C ARG A 402 11.26 10.31 32.22
N ARG A 403 11.69 9.06 32.02
CA ARG A 403 13.02 8.58 32.43
C ARG A 403 13.62 7.69 31.37
N TRP A 404 14.91 7.87 31.10
CA TRP A 404 15.67 6.97 30.27
C TRP A 404 15.99 5.67 31.01
N TRP A 405 15.71 4.55 30.35
CA TRP A 405 16.14 3.23 30.75
C TRP A 405 17.30 2.83 29.84
N LYS A 406 18.56 2.88 30.35
CA LYS A 406 19.78 2.72 29.56
C LYS A 406 20.59 1.47 29.89
N ASN A 407 20.45 0.89 31.07
CA ASN A 407 21.36 -0.14 31.61
C ASN A 407 20.96 -1.58 31.28
N HIS A 408 20.15 -1.80 30.26
CA HIS A 408 19.57 -3.09 29.90
C HIS A 408 20.12 -3.71 28.61
N LEU A 409 21.04 -3.03 27.93
CA LEU A 409 21.62 -3.53 26.70
C LEU A 409 22.10 -4.97 26.87
N TRP A 410 21.71 -5.86 25.93
CA TRP A 410 22.00 -7.29 25.93
C TRP A 410 21.26 -8.12 26.97
N ARG A 411 20.21 -7.62 27.63
CA ARG A 411 19.37 -8.36 28.57
C ARG A 411 17.97 -8.60 27.98
N TYR A 412 17.57 -9.83 27.91
CA TYR A 412 16.21 -10.21 27.48
C TYR A 412 15.13 -9.94 28.53
N GLU A 413 15.50 -9.88 29.80
CA GLU A 413 14.61 -9.48 30.89
C GLU A 413 15.36 -8.55 31.84
N ASP A 414 14.71 -7.47 32.27
CA ASP A 414 15.24 -6.56 33.27
C ASP A 414 14.12 -5.97 34.14
N THR A 415 14.52 -5.37 35.25
CA THR A 415 13.62 -4.67 36.16
C THR A 415 14.09 -3.25 36.36
N PHE A 416 13.30 -2.30 35.82
CA PHE A 416 13.52 -0.88 36.03
C PHE A 416 12.82 -0.42 37.33
N ASN A 417 13.58 -0.01 38.33
CA ASN A 417 13.10 0.43 39.61
C ASN A 417 13.34 1.93 39.76
N TYR A 418 12.30 2.69 40.11
CA TYR A 418 12.40 4.13 40.35
C TYR A 418 11.30 4.62 41.31
N SER A 419 11.45 5.84 41.82
CA SER A 419 10.44 6.48 42.66
C SER A 419 9.86 7.71 41.96
N VAL A 420 8.59 7.99 42.20
CA VAL A 420 7.84 9.10 41.64
C VAL A 420 7.04 9.80 42.73
N ASP A 421 6.78 11.08 42.58
CA ASP A 421 6.13 11.92 43.61
C ASP A 421 4.61 11.71 43.69
N LYS A 422 4.00 11.21 42.64
CA LYS A 422 2.53 11.03 42.50
C LYS A 422 2.19 9.57 42.26
N LYS A 423 0.93 9.21 42.53
CA LYS A 423 0.42 7.86 42.31
C LYS A 423 0.39 7.53 40.81
N PRO A 424 1.21 6.56 40.36
CA PRO A 424 1.26 6.20 38.98
C PRO A 424 0.01 5.37 38.59
N VAL A 425 -0.54 5.60 37.39
CA VAL A 425 -1.68 4.84 36.85
C VAL A 425 -1.28 3.95 35.68
N SER A 426 -0.41 4.41 34.80
CA SER A 426 0.08 3.64 33.65
C SER A 426 1.54 3.95 33.35
N VAL A 427 2.15 3.07 32.59
CA VAL A 427 3.52 3.22 32.09
C VAL A 427 3.53 2.88 30.60
N THR A 428 4.33 3.62 29.84
CA THR A 428 4.56 3.42 28.41
C THR A 428 6.05 3.48 28.09
N ILE A 429 6.55 2.51 27.36
CA ILE A 429 7.90 2.48 26.79
C ILE A 429 7.82 3.14 25.41
N ASP A 430 8.78 4.01 25.07
CA ASP A 430 8.82 4.79 23.85
C ASP A 430 7.50 5.55 23.59
N PRO A 431 7.10 6.46 24.48
CA PRO A 431 5.79 7.13 24.40
C PRO A 431 5.61 7.95 23.12
N ASP A 432 6.70 8.41 22.51
CA ASP A 432 6.70 9.23 21.29
C ASP A 432 6.83 8.40 20.01
N VAL A 433 6.85 7.05 20.12
CA VAL A 433 6.92 6.08 19.02
C VAL A 433 8.06 6.37 18.05
N GLN A 434 9.24 6.66 18.60
CA GLN A 434 10.42 6.96 17.79
C GLN A 434 11.13 5.71 17.25
N THR A 435 10.85 4.55 17.86
CA THR A 435 11.50 3.28 17.53
C THR A 435 10.66 2.38 16.63
N VAL A 436 11.35 1.47 15.92
CA VAL A 436 10.68 0.46 15.08
C VAL A 436 10.44 -0.81 15.89
N ASP A 437 9.78 -0.65 17.04
CA ASP A 437 9.33 -1.77 17.84
C ASP A 437 8.24 -2.55 17.09
N LEU A 438 8.32 -3.90 17.06
CA LEU A 438 7.39 -4.70 16.26
C LEU A 438 5.95 -4.63 16.79
N ASP A 439 5.75 -4.66 18.11
CA ASP A 439 4.40 -4.69 18.69
C ASP A 439 4.22 -3.66 19.81
N PHE A 440 3.92 -2.44 19.46
CA PHE A 440 3.72 -1.38 20.43
C PHE A 440 2.58 -1.64 21.43
N ARG A 441 1.70 -2.62 21.20
CA ARG A 441 0.63 -2.97 22.16
C ARG A 441 1.15 -3.49 23.47
N ASN A 442 2.33 -4.13 23.47
CA ASN A 442 3.00 -4.63 24.68
C ASN A 442 3.87 -3.57 25.36
N ASN A 443 4.10 -2.41 24.73
CA ASN A 443 4.89 -1.28 25.27
C ASN A 443 4.13 -0.42 26.28
N THR A 444 2.85 -0.65 26.46
CA THR A 444 2.03 0.18 27.35
C THR A 444 1.09 -0.66 28.21
N THR A 445 0.93 -0.24 29.46
CA THR A 445 -0.06 -0.86 30.35
C THR A 445 -1.49 -0.40 30.08
N ASN A 446 -1.67 0.67 29.29
CA ASN A 446 -2.98 1.21 28.94
C ASN A 446 -2.97 1.83 27.54
N MET A 447 -3.23 1.01 26.53
CA MET A 447 -3.31 1.47 25.15
C MET A 447 -4.47 2.44 24.96
N LYS A 448 -4.19 3.63 24.42
CA LYS A 448 -5.21 4.61 24.05
C LYS A 448 -6.16 4.02 23.01
N LYS A 449 -7.45 4.27 23.19
CA LYS A 449 -8.50 3.87 22.25
C LYS A 449 -9.13 5.11 21.64
N THR A 450 -9.12 5.19 20.32
CA THR A 450 -9.65 6.34 19.56
C THR A 450 -10.86 5.89 18.76
N LEU A 451 -12.01 6.51 19.05
CA LEU A 451 -13.25 6.30 18.30
C LEU A 451 -13.34 7.35 17.19
N MET A 452 -13.48 6.92 15.94
CA MET A 452 -13.60 7.83 14.81
C MET A 452 -14.71 7.39 13.85
N PHE A 453 -15.31 8.36 13.15
CA PHE A 453 -16.23 8.07 12.06
C PHE A 453 -15.47 7.53 10.85
N ASP A 454 -15.91 6.40 10.29
CA ASP A 454 -15.29 5.80 9.11
C ASP A 454 -15.74 6.55 7.85
N TRP A 455 -14.84 7.40 7.33
CA TRP A 455 -15.08 8.12 6.09
C TRP A 455 -14.16 7.58 5.00
N PRO A 456 -14.67 7.25 3.81
CA PRO A 456 -13.84 6.78 2.70
C PRO A 456 -12.70 7.77 2.37
N GLY A 457 -11.47 7.27 2.27
CA GLY A 457 -10.28 8.07 1.94
C GLY A 457 -9.48 8.59 3.14
N PHE A 458 -10.00 8.49 4.37
CA PHE A 458 -9.25 8.87 5.58
C PHE A 458 -8.82 7.65 6.37
N TRP A 459 -7.64 7.16 6.09
CA TRP A 459 -7.02 6.07 6.83
C TRP A 459 -5.99 6.61 7.80
N HIS A 460 -6.19 6.34 9.07
CA HIS A 460 -5.24 6.64 10.13
C HIS A 460 -4.91 5.34 10.87
N ASN A 461 -3.65 4.96 10.84
CA ASN A 461 -3.14 3.77 11.54
C ASN A 461 -2.01 4.18 12.49
N PRO A 462 -2.33 4.80 13.64
CA PRO A 462 -1.34 5.13 14.66
C PRO A 462 -0.79 3.84 15.27
N ARG A 463 0.45 3.92 15.76
CA ARG A 463 1.06 2.79 16.44
C ARG A 463 0.78 2.76 17.95
N ASN A 464 0.53 3.93 18.52
CA ASN A 464 0.27 4.12 19.95
C ASN A 464 -1.23 4.18 20.33
N GLU A 465 -2.11 3.91 19.38
CA GLU A 465 -3.55 3.95 19.59
C GLU A 465 -4.23 2.75 18.95
N TYR A 466 -5.27 2.27 19.59
CA TYR A 466 -6.18 1.28 19.01
C TYR A 466 -7.36 2.01 18.39
N VAL A 467 -7.51 1.91 17.08
CA VAL A 467 -8.55 2.66 16.36
C VAL A 467 -9.85 1.86 16.32
N ILE A 468 -10.94 2.52 16.71
CA ILE A 468 -12.31 1.99 16.61
C ILE A 468 -13.03 2.90 15.61
N ARG A 469 -13.30 2.39 14.42
CA ARG A 469 -14.04 3.12 13.40
C ARG A 469 -15.51 2.74 13.49
N TRP A 470 -16.38 3.70 13.31
CA TRP A 470 -17.82 3.46 13.33
C TRP A 470 -18.49 4.12 12.12
N MET A 471 -19.51 3.48 11.58
CA MET A 471 -20.39 4.07 10.58
C MET A 471 -21.81 3.50 10.70
N PRO A 472 -22.85 4.32 10.44
CA PRO A 472 -24.19 3.79 10.27
C PRO A 472 -24.23 2.91 9.02
N ASN A 473 -25.02 1.86 9.09
CA ASN A 473 -25.33 1.03 7.95
C ASN A 473 -26.81 0.77 7.83
N PHE A 474 -27.26 0.33 6.67
CA PHE A 474 -28.63 -0.01 6.39
C PHE A 474 -28.66 -1.37 5.74
N TYR A 475 -29.62 -2.18 6.15
CA TYR A 475 -29.98 -3.41 5.52
C TYR A 475 -31.44 -3.31 5.07
N TYR A 476 -31.72 -3.56 3.80
CA TYR A 476 -33.08 -3.54 3.28
C TYR A 476 -33.41 -4.89 2.68
N HIS A 477 -34.59 -5.41 3.04
CA HIS A 477 -35.09 -6.65 2.50
C HIS A 477 -36.61 -6.60 2.36
N GLN A 478 -37.06 -6.53 1.11
CA GLN A 478 -38.46 -6.30 0.80
C GLN A 478 -39.41 -7.39 1.33
N GLU A 479 -38.99 -8.67 1.20
CA GLU A 479 -39.89 -9.79 1.53
C GLU A 479 -39.96 -10.16 3.03
N SER A 480 -38.97 -9.81 3.82
CA SER A 480 -38.89 -10.35 5.19
C SER A 480 -38.63 -9.37 6.31
N SER A 481 -38.08 -8.20 6.05
CA SER A 481 -37.66 -7.35 7.17
C SER A 481 -37.72 -5.85 6.90
N GLY A 482 -38.12 -5.45 5.72
CA GLY A 482 -38.14 -4.04 5.37
C GLY A 482 -36.77 -3.37 5.59
N LEU A 483 -36.77 -2.13 6.10
CA LEU A 483 -35.56 -1.39 6.43
C LEU A 483 -35.06 -1.81 7.83
N ALA A 484 -33.82 -2.28 7.89
CA ALA A 484 -33.11 -2.58 9.12
C ALA A 484 -31.89 -1.67 9.28
N PRO A 485 -32.06 -0.51 9.93
CA PRO A 485 -30.93 0.36 10.25
C PRO A 485 -29.99 -0.30 11.25
N GLY A 486 -28.72 0.10 11.21
CA GLY A 486 -27.71 -0.52 12.06
C GLY A 486 -26.44 0.29 12.21
N LEU A 487 -25.48 -0.34 12.87
CA LEU A 487 -24.18 0.23 13.15
C LEU A 487 -23.10 -0.79 12.81
N THR A 488 -22.03 -0.31 12.19
CA THR A 488 -20.78 -1.04 12.02
C THR A 488 -19.71 -0.45 12.92
N LEU A 489 -18.97 -1.31 13.59
CA LEU A 489 -17.76 -0.99 14.34
C LEU A 489 -16.62 -1.83 13.79
N ASP A 490 -15.53 -1.18 13.39
CA ASP A 490 -14.30 -1.83 13.01
C ASP A 490 -13.21 -1.54 14.05
N PHE A 491 -12.62 -2.58 14.57
CA PHE A 491 -11.55 -2.55 15.56
C PHE A 491 -10.26 -2.91 14.86
N ASP A 492 -9.35 -1.93 14.70
CA ASP A 492 -8.15 -2.10 13.90
C ASP A 492 -6.88 -1.79 14.66
N TYR A 493 -5.85 -2.58 14.40
CA TYR A 493 -4.49 -2.25 14.81
C TYR A 493 -3.49 -2.63 13.73
N GLY A 494 -3.13 -1.65 12.90
CA GLY A 494 -2.12 -1.76 11.84
C GLY A 494 -2.24 -3.05 11.00
N PRO A 495 -1.12 -3.73 10.74
CA PRO A 495 -1.12 -4.97 9.96
C PRO A 495 -1.38 -6.24 10.79
N TYR A 496 -1.82 -6.11 12.05
CA TYR A 496 -1.90 -7.25 12.96
C TYR A 496 -3.28 -7.81 13.15
N GLU A 497 -4.28 -6.95 13.17
CA GLU A 497 -5.65 -7.39 13.38
C GLU A 497 -6.69 -6.38 12.90
N SER A 498 -7.82 -6.91 12.47
CA SER A 498 -9.04 -6.17 12.25
C SER A 498 -10.23 -7.03 12.67
N THR A 499 -11.19 -6.44 13.37
CA THR A 499 -12.42 -7.11 13.78
C THR A 499 -13.59 -6.20 13.47
N THR A 500 -14.51 -6.65 12.62
CA THR A 500 -15.76 -5.96 12.30
C THR A 500 -16.89 -6.53 13.13
N VAL A 501 -17.62 -5.65 13.78
CA VAL A 501 -18.90 -5.96 14.44
C VAL A 501 -19.99 -5.14 13.77
N ARG A 502 -21.02 -5.79 13.27
CA ARG A 502 -22.17 -5.14 12.65
C ARG A 502 -23.45 -5.63 13.29
N ALA A 503 -24.38 -4.72 13.54
CA ALA A 503 -25.70 -5.04 14.05
C ALA A 503 -26.76 -4.19 13.35
N ASN A 504 -27.84 -4.82 12.91
CA ASN A 504 -29.00 -4.21 12.25
C ASN A 504 -30.28 -4.72 12.89
N TYR A 505 -31.20 -3.82 13.20
CA TYR A 505 -32.50 -4.22 13.76
C TYR A 505 -33.61 -4.05 12.71
N ALA A 506 -34.24 -5.16 12.40
CA ALA A 506 -35.35 -5.24 11.46
C ALA A 506 -36.66 -4.98 12.21
N TYR A 507 -37.26 -3.83 12.02
CA TYR A 507 -38.47 -3.41 12.77
C TYR A 507 -39.70 -4.27 12.44
N GLU A 508 -39.86 -4.69 11.20
CA GLU A 508 -41.05 -5.46 10.78
C GLU A 508 -41.08 -6.86 11.32
N THR A 509 -39.93 -7.54 11.33
CA THR A 509 -39.80 -8.91 11.86
C THR A 509 -39.37 -8.96 13.31
N GLN A 510 -38.94 -7.85 13.89
CA GLN A 510 -38.33 -7.73 15.22
C GLN A 510 -37.06 -8.57 15.37
N ASP A 511 -36.34 -8.83 14.28
CA ASP A 511 -35.11 -9.62 14.25
C ASP A 511 -33.86 -8.75 14.39
N LEU A 512 -32.87 -9.31 15.07
CA LEU A 512 -31.53 -8.74 15.12
C LEU A 512 -30.59 -9.50 14.16
N TYR A 513 -30.18 -8.84 13.09
CA TYR A 513 -29.15 -9.34 12.20
C TYR A 513 -27.79 -8.83 12.66
N TRP A 514 -26.77 -9.70 12.65
CA TRP A 514 -25.45 -9.32 13.11
C TRP A 514 -24.36 -10.07 12.37
N TYR A 515 -23.18 -9.47 12.37
CA TYR A 515 -21.94 -10.02 11.85
C TYR A 515 -20.82 -9.73 12.85
N LEU A 516 -20.04 -10.72 13.16
CA LEU A 516 -18.77 -10.63 13.86
C LEU A 516 -17.75 -11.37 13.03
N GLY A 517 -16.72 -10.71 12.59
CA GLY A 517 -15.67 -11.36 11.82
C GLY A 517 -14.41 -10.52 11.77
N GLY A 518 -13.31 -11.14 11.45
CA GLY A 518 -12.04 -10.45 11.36
C GLY A 518 -10.89 -11.36 11.05
N TRP A 519 -9.73 -10.79 11.17
CA TRP A 519 -8.47 -11.50 10.97
C TRP A 519 -7.41 -11.05 11.98
N ARG A 520 -6.46 -11.93 12.23
CA ARG A 520 -5.33 -11.67 13.10
C ARG A 520 -4.06 -12.29 12.55
N GLN A 521 -2.97 -11.50 12.49
CA GLN A 521 -1.63 -11.98 12.19
C GLN A 521 -0.76 -11.90 13.46
N PRO A 522 -0.39 -13.01 14.08
CA PRO A 522 0.49 -13.03 15.26
C PRO A 522 1.86 -12.44 14.93
N VAL A 523 2.41 -11.62 15.83
CA VAL A 523 3.68 -10.90 15.60
C VAL A 523 4.86 -11.86 15.46
N HIS A 524 4.94 -12.85 16.37
CA HIS A 524 6.07 -13.79 16.46
C HIS A 524 5.76 -15.19 15.95
N PHE A 525 4.66 -15.36 15.23
CA PHE A 525 4.31 -16.60 14.58
C PHE A 525 4.89 -16.65 13.16
N PHE A 526 4.67 -17.76 12.44
CA PHE A 526 5.18 -17.91 11.07
C PHE A 526 4.86 -16.66 10.22
N PRO A 527 5.84 -16.10 9.51
CA PRO A 527 5.61 -14.94 8.64
C PRO A 527 4.42 -15.16 7.71
N ARG A 528 3.62 -14.12 7.46
CA ARG A 528 2.46 -14.13 6.54
C ARG A 528 1.45 -15.26 6.81
N THR A 529 1.24 -15.57 8.08
CA THR A 529 0.17 -16.47 8.52
C THR A 529 -0.96 -15.65 9.14
N THR A 530 -2.16 -15.82 8.63
CA THR A 530 -3.35 -15.09 9.05
C THR A 530 -4.40 -16.06 9.59
N PHE A 531 -4.97 -15.73 10.71
CA PHE A 531 -6.14 -16.40 11.27
C PHE A 531 -7.36 -15.57 10.96
N HIS A 532 -8.32 -16.14 10.25
CA HIS A 532 -9.62 -15.55 9.98
C HIS A 532 -10.67 -16.22 10.84
N TYR A 533 -11.68 -15.44 11.25
CA TYR A 533 -12.83 -15.95 12.00
C TYR A 533 -14.06 -15.14 11.63
N TRP A 534 -15.21 -15.80 11.62
CA TRP A 534 -16.49 -15.16 11.39
C TRP A 534 -17.64 -15.89 12.08
N ALA A 535 -18.65 -15.12 12.43
CA ALA A 535 -19.94 -15.62 12.84
C ALA A 535 -20.99 -14.60 12.42
N TYR A 536 -22.11 -15.06 11.89
CA TYR A 536 -23.18 -14.14 11.53
C TYR A 536 -24.57 -14.77 11.62
N ASN A 537 -25.55 -13.90 11.83
CA ASN A 537 -26.95 -14.15 11.67
C ASN A 537 -27.49 -13.12 10.66
N ARG A 538 -27.76 -13.56 9.46
CA ARG A 538 -28.38 -12.78 8.38
C ARG A 538 -29.76 -13.35 8.09
N PRO A 539 -30.64 -12.61 7.39
CA PRO A 539 -31.94 -13.15 7.03
C PRO A 539 -31.80 -14.48 6.28
N GLY A 540 -32.29 -15.57 6.87
CA GLY A 540 -32.27 -16.91 6.30
C GLY A 540 -30.94 -17.67 6.40
N VAL A 541 -29.84 -17.06 6.84
CA VAL A 541 -28.54 -17.74 6.88
C VAL A 541 -27.78 -17.43 8.16
N LYS A 542 -27.33 -18.47 8.84
CA LYS A 542 -26.47 -18.40 10.03
C LYS A 542 -25.21 -19.21 9.78
N GLU A 543 -24.07 -18.70 10.19
CA GLU A 543 -22.80 -19.41 10.04
C GLU A 543 -21.82 -19.01 11.12
N LEU A 544 -20.97 -19.96 11.47
CA LEU A 544 -19.76 -19.79 12.27
C LEU A 544 -18.61 -20.48 11.56
N GLY A 545 -17.48 -19.83 11.44
CA GLY A 545 -16.32 -20.45 10.81
C GLY A 545 -14.99 -19.82 11.24
N GLY A 546 -13.92 -20.48 10.83
CA GLY A 546 -12.55 -20.04 11.01
C GLY A 546 -11.62 -20.66 9.99
N GLU A 547 -10.54 -19.94 9.70
CA GLU A 547 -9.56 -20.32 8.70
C GLU A 547 -8.16 -19.90 9.14
N VAL A 548 -7.18 -20.71 8.82
CA VAL A 548 -5.76 -20.36 8.87
C VAL A 548 -5.24 -20.29 7.45
N GLU A 549 -4.73 -19.14 7.08
CA GLU A 549 -4.12 -18.88 5.78
C GLU A 549 -2.62 -18.72 5.94
N LYS A 550 -1.85 -19.33 5.06
CA LYS A 550 -0.41 -19.13 4.91
C LYS A 550 -0.07 -18.76 3.49
N GLN A 551 0.55 -17.60 3.32
CA GLN A 551 1.06 -17.12 2.05
C GLN A 551 2.58 -17.18 2.00
N TRP A 552 3.13 -17.53 0.84
CA TRP A 552 4.58 -17.45 0.55
C TRP A 552 4.83 -17.17 -0.92
N ASP A 553 5.99 -16.60 -1.20
CA ASP A 553 6.53 -16.36 -2.54
C ASP A 553 8.05 -16.60 -2.50
N ARG A 554 8.66 -16.70 -3.66
CA ARG A 554 10.12 -16.76 -3.76
C ARG A 554 10.74 -15.37 -3.61
N VAL A 555 10.03 -14.36 -4.10
CA VAL A 555 10.44 -12.96 -4.09
C VAL A 555 9.24 -12.16 -3.59
N TYR A 556 9.42 -11.36 -2.55
CA TYR A 556 8.34 -10.65 -1.90
C TYR A 556 7.46 -9.86 -2.89
N GLY A 557 6.16 -10.15 -2.85
CA GLY A 557 5.18 -9.48 -3.69
C GLY A 557 5.30 -9.75 -5.19
N ARG A 558 6.07 -10.76 -5.61
CA ARG A 558 6.18 -11.19 -7.02
C ARG A 558 5.75 -12.63 -7.19
N THR A 559 5.23 -12.94 -8.37
CA THR A 559 4.88 -14.31 -8.74
C THR A 559 6.13 -15.18 -8.96
N PRO A 560 6.10 -16.48 -8.66
CA PRO A 560 4.92 -17.19 -8.17
C PRO A 560 4.60 -16.87 -6.70
N THR A 561 3.34 -16.55 -6.44
CA THR A 561 2.81 -16.42 -5.08
C THR A 561 1.92 -17.63 -4.80
N HIS A 562 2.09 -18.24 -3.65
CA HIS A 562 1.31 -19.39 -3.23
C HIS A 562 0.59 -19.10 -1.93
N THR A 563 -0.62 -19.59 -1.81
CA THR A 563 -1.41 -19.50 -0.59
C THR A 563 -1.99 -20.89 -0.27
N ILE A 564 -1.91 -21.30 0.98
CA ILE A 564 -2.66 -22.44 1.52
C ILE A 564 -3.56 -21.93 2.62
N SER A 565 -4.84 -22.28 2.54
CA SER A 565 -5.82 -22.07 3.60
C SER A 565 -6.39 -23.39 4.06
N ALA A 566 -6.54 -23.53 5.37
CA ALA A 566 -7.26 -24.65 5.98
C ALA A 566 -8.30 -24.09 6.93
N GLY A 567 -9.55 -24.47 6.78
CA GLY A 567 -10.64 -23.90 7.54
C GLY A 567 -11.82 -24.83 7.73
N PHE A 568 -12.80 -24.31 8.46
CA PHE A 568 -14.06 -24.96 8.65
C PHE A 568 -15.18 -23.94 8.77
N TYR A 569 -16.40 -24.37 8.51
CA TYR A 569 -17.61 -23.65 8.87
C TYR A 569 -18.75 -24.58 9.27
N VAL A 570 -19.68 -24.03 10.05
CA VAL A 570 -20.87 -24.74 10.52
C VAL A 570 -22.08 -23.84 10.27
N GLN A 571 -23.06 -24.39 9.61
CA GLN A 571 -24.37 -23.80 9.35
C GLN A 571 -25.44 -24.65 10.07
N PRO A 572 -26.25 -24.08 10.97
CA PRO A 572 -27.37 -24.77 11.54
C PRO A 572 -28.45 -25.00 10.48
N ALA A 573 -29.44 -25.88 10.80
CA ALA A 573 -30.62 -26.03 9.95
C ALA A 573 -31.37 -24.70 9.79
N TYR A 574 -31.89 -24.47 8.59
CA TYR A 574 -32.62 -23.26 8.25
C TYR A 574 -34.11 -23.52 8.17
N ASP A 575 -34.88 -22.62 8.75
CA ASP A 575 -36.35 -22.65 8.66
C ASP A 575 -36.81 -21.34 8.04
N SER A 576 -36.50 -21.14 6.77
CA SER A 576 -36.97 -19.96 6.06
C SER A 576 -37.05 -20.18 4.55
N THR A 577 -38.11 -19.67 3.92
CA THR A 577 -38.32 -19.62 2.47
C THR A 577 -37.14 -18.95 1.76
N ARG A 578 -36.53 -17.95 2.39
CA ARG A 578 -35.38 -17.22 1.86
C ARG A 578 -34.13 -18.09 1.73
N ALA A 579 -33.82 -18.95 2.70
CA ALA A 579 -32.70 -19.87 2.59
C ALA A 579 -32.88 -20.79 1.40
N VAL A 580 -34.09 -21.30 1.17
CA VAL A 580 -34.42 -22.10 -0.01
C VAL A 580 -34.23 -21.34 -1.30
N ASN A 581 -34.67 -20.07 -1.38
CA ASN A 581 -34.52 -19.21 -2.54
C ASN A 581 -33.06 -18.89 -2.85
N LEU A 582 -32.19 -18.86 -1.82
CA LEU A 582 -30.74 -18.72 -1.97
C LEU A 582 -30.06 -20.06 -2.34
N GLY A 583 -30.80 -21.16 -2.48
CA GLY A 583 -30.28 -22.48 -2.76
C GLY A 583 -29.71 -23.23 -1.57
N TYR A 584 -30.07 -22.83 -0.33
CA TYR A 584 -29.73 -23.57 0.88
C TYR A 584 -30.75 -24.64 1.15
N ASP A 585 -30.26 -25.81 1.55
CA ASP A 585 -31.16 -26.88 2.00
C ASP A 585 -31.64 -26.61 3.43
N PRO A 586 -32.96 -26.46 3.68
CA PRO A 586 -33.47 -26.06 4.98
C PRO A 586 -33.49 -27.20 6.02
N ASN A 587 -33.28 -28.46 5.62
CA ASN A 587 -33.65 -29.62 6.41
C ASN A 587 -32.47 -30.28 7.16
N GLY A 588 -31.39 -29.57 7.39
CA GLY A 588 -30.24 -30.15 8.11
C GLY A 588 -29.16 -29.14 8.48
N LYS A 589 -28.37 -29.50 9.47
CA LYS A 589 -27.15 -28.78 9.81
C LYS A 589 -25.99 -29.21 8.89
N LEU A 590 -25.13 -28.26 8.54
CA LEU A 590 -23.98 -28.51 7.68
C LEU A 590 -22.71 -28.06 8.38
N GLY A 591 -21.77 -28.97 8.58
CA GLY A 591 -20.40 -28.66 8.98
C GLY A 591 -19.45 -29.13 7.88
N VAL A 592 -18.56 -28.25 7.44
CA VAL A 592 -17.59 -28.50 6.37
C VAL A 592 -16.21 -28.13 6.84
N GLY A 593 -15.23 -28.99 6.61
CA GLY A 593 -13.81 -28.70 6.65
C GLY A 593 -13.27 -28.57 5.24
N TYR A 594 -12.36 -27.66 5.00
CA TYR A 594 -11.77 -27.46 3.69
C TYR A 594 -10.28 -27.19 3.72
N LEU A 595 -9.62 -27.49 2.61
CA LEU A 595 -8.25 -27.14 2.30
C LEU A 595 -8.23 -26.50 0.92
N ASP A 596 -7.64 -25.34 0.83
CA ASP A 596 -7.49 -24.58 -0.40
C ASP A 596 -6.02 -24.33 -0.67
N TRP A 597 -5.60 -24.51 -1.93
CA TRP A 597 -4.30 -24.10 -2.43
C TRP A 597 -4.49 -23.23 -3.65
N SER A 598 -3.90 -22.06 -3.64
CA SER A 598 -3.86 -21.17 -4.78
C SER A 598 -2.43 -20.79 -5.16
N SER A 599 -2.21 -20.54 -6.44
CA SER A 599 -0.92 -20.13 -6.99
C SER A 599 -1.11 -19.16 -8.14
N GLU A 600 -0.51 -17.99 -8.01
CA GLU A 600 -0.42 -16.98 -9.06
C GLU A 600 0.97 -17.06 -9.71
N ILE A 601 1.02 -17.32 -11.02
CA ILE A 601 2.26 -17.47 -11.80
C ILE A 601 2.20 -16.55 -13.02
N GLY A 602 2.64 -15.32 -12.87
CA GLY A 602 2.56 -14.31 -13.94
C GLY A 602 1.10 -13.99 -14.32
N SER A 603 0.66 -14.42 -15.48
CA SER A 603 -0.71 -14.22 -15.97
C SER A 603 -1.63 -15.41 -15.71
N VAL A 604 -1.15 -16.43 -15.03
CA VAL A 604 -1.89 -17.68 -14.78
C VAL A 604 -2.17 -17.83 -13.29
N ASP A 605 -3.44 -18.00 -12.94
CA ASP A 605 -3.86 -18.36 -11.60
C ASP A 605 -4.36 -19.80 -11.58
N MET A 606 -3.96 -20.55 -10.55
CA MET A 606 -4.41 -21.92 -10.30
C MET A 606 -4.98 -22.00 -8.89
N ASN A 607 -6.06 -22.75 -8.76
CA ASN A 607 -6.66 -23.05 -7.46
C ASN A 607 -7.07 -24.51 -7.38
N VAL A 608 -6.81 -25.15 -6.25
CA VAL A 608 -7.25 -26.48 -5.90
C VAL A 608 -7.94 -26.42 -4.54
N ASN A 609 -9.22 -26.69 -4.51
CA ASN A 609 -10.05 -26.71 -3.32
C ASN A 609 -10.55 -28.12 -3.02
N GLY A 610 -10.28 -28.63 -1.84
CA GLY A 610 -10.83 -29.85 -1.28
C GLY A 610 -11.73 -29.53 -0.11
N ALA A 611 -12.94 -30.04 -0.08
CA ALA A 611 -13.88 -29.86 1.04
C ALA A 611 -14.56 -31.17 1.42
N SER A 612 -14.87 -31.36 2.69
CA SER A 612 -15.56 -32.55 3.18
C SER A 612 -16.46 -32.21 4.37
N SER A 613 -17.57 -32.88 4.43
CA SER A 613 -18.47 -32.79 5.60
C SER A 613 -17.81 -33.26 6.89
N LEU A 614 -18.14 -32.62 8.01
CA LEU A 614 -17.56 -32.86 9.33
C LEU A 614 -18.47 -33.75 10.19
N GLY A 615 -18.53 -35.05 9.89
CA GLY A 615 -19.14 -36.07 10.73
C GLY A 615 -20.40 -35.63 11.51
N ASN A 616 -20.34 -35.62 12.84
CA ASN A 616 -21.48 -35.27 13.71
C ASN A 616 -21.95 -33.78 13.59
N LEU A 617 -21.19 -32.94 12.91
CA LEU A 617 -21.56 -31.53 12.66
C LEU A 617 -22.33 -31.35 11.35
N SER A 618 -22.45 -32.41 10.55
CA SER A 618 -23.17 -32.40 9.27
C SER A 618 -24.19 -33.53 9.20
N ASP A 619 -25.34 -33.23 8.65
CA ASP A 619 -26.40 -34.22 8.33
C ASP A 619 -26.21 -34.82 6.92
N TRP A 620 -25.26 -34.29 6.14
CA TRP A 620 -24.84 -34.82 4.84
C TRP A 620 -23.44 -35.43 4.92
N ASN A 621 -23.16 -36.35 4.01
CA ASN A 621 -21.86 -36.98 3.89
C ASN A 621 -21.35 -36.82 2.47
N PHE A 622 -20.36 -35.93 2.26
CA PHE A 622 -19.77 -35.68 0.97
C PHE A 622 -18.29 -35.28 1.07
N THR A 623 -17.61 -35.44 -0.04
CA THR A 623 -16.26 -34.89 -0.29
C THR A 623 -16.25 -34.24 -1.66
N ARG A 624 -15.76 -33.04 -1.77
CA ARG A 624 -15.67 -32.25 -3.00
C ARG A 624 -14.20 -31.95 -3.34
N LEU A 625 -13.86 -32.05 -4.61
CA LEU A 625 -12.58 -31.59 -5.17
C LEU A 625 -12.85 -30.71 -6.37
N THR A 626 -12.26 -29.52 -6.38
CA THR A 626 -12.38 -28.54 -7.47
C THR A 626 -11.00 -28.07 -7.87
N VAL A 627 -10.75 -28.01 -9.18
CA VAL A 627 -9.54 -27.45 -9.78
C VAL A 627 -9.95 -26.34 -10.73
N THR A 628 -9.39 -25.15 -10.53
CA THR A 628 -9.63 -24.01 -11.42
C THR A 628 -8.30 -23.49 -11.95
N GLY A 629 -8.24 -23.19 -13.23
CA GLY A 629 -7.14 -22.47 -13.86
C GLY A 629 -7.67 -21.22 -14.55
N SER A 630 -7.01 -20.10 -14.45
CA SER A 630 -7.33 -18.89 -15.18
C SER A 630 -6.10 -18.26 -15.84
N LEU A 631 -6.31 -17.63 -16.98
CA LEU A 631 -5.32 -16.88 -17.74
C LEU A 631 -5.85 -15.48 -17.98
N SER A 632 -5.05 -14.45 -17.68
CA SER A 632 -5.39 -13.06 -17.97
C SER A 632 -4.23 -12.38 -18.68
N VAL A 633 -4.43 -12.01 -19.94
CA VAL A 633 -3.42 -11.34 -20.77
C VAL A 633 -3.95 -9.98 -21.20
N SER A 634 -3.15 -8.94 -20.95
CA SER A 634 -3.47 -7.56 -21.35
C SER A 634 -2.38 -6.98 -22.23
N LYS A 635 -2.75 -6.34 -23.35
CA LYS A 635 -1.82 -5.63 -24.22
C LYS A 635 -2.46 -4.33 -24.73
N LYS A 636 -1.95 -3.20 -24.27
CA LYS A 636 -2.52 -1.87 -24.55
C LYS A 636 -4.00 -1.82 -24.12
N MET A 637 -4.92 -1.62 -25.09
CA MET A 637 -6.37 -1.56 -24.84
C MET A 637 -7.05 -2.93 -24.83
N PHE A 638 -6.38 -3.98 -25.28
CA PHE A 638 -6.96 -5.32 -25.37
C PHE A 638 -6.70 -6.13 -24.12
N ARG A 639 -7.71 -6.87 -23.65
CA ARG A 639 -7.62 -7.87 -22.61
C ARG A 639 -8.27 -9.16 -23.06
N PHE A 640 -7.64 -10.28 -22.74
CA PHE A 640 -8.20 -11.61 -22.92
C PHE A 640 -8.16 -12.34 -21.58
N LYS A 641 -9.26 -12.98 -21.23
CA LYS A 641 -9.37 -13.83 -20.05
C LYS A 641 -9.92 -15.18 -20.43
N GLU A 642 -9.34 -16.21 -19.88
CA GLU A 642 -9.80 -17.59 -20.00
C GLU A 642 -9.86 -18.21 -18.62
N ARG A 643 -10.88 -19.00 -18.34
CA ARG A 643 -11.02 -19.74 -17.10
C ARG A 643 -11.53 -21.13 -17.43
N ILE A 644 -10.91 -22.13 -16.79
CA ILE A 644 -11.31 -23.53 -16.86
C ILE A 644 -11.52 -24.02 -15.44
N ILE A 645 -12.59 -24.77 -15.23
CA ILE A 645 -12.90 -25.42 -13.96
C ILE A 645 -13.29 -26.87 -14.18
N VAL A 646 -12.80 -27.76 -13.34
CA VAL A 646 -13.19 -29.15 -13.26
C VAL A 646 -13.44 -29.48 -11.80
N GLY A 647 -14.57 -30.11 -11.54
CA GLY A 647 -14.92 -30.47 -10.18
C GLY A 647 -15.80 -31.70 -10.07
N LYS A 648 -15.67 -32.39 -8.93
CA LYS A 648 -16.50 -33.54 -8.60
C LYS A 648 -16.81 -33.60 -7.11
N ILE A 649 -18.03 -34.01 -6.80
CA ILE A 649 -18.50 -34.29 -5.46
C ILE A 649 -18.79 -35.79 -5.36
N TRP A 650 -18.27 -36.44 -4.35
CA TRP A 650 -18.61 -37.80 -3.95
C TRP A 650 -19.51 -37.71 -2.75
N THR A 651 -20.66 -38.34 -2.82
CA THR A 651 -21.70 -38.28 -1.78
C THR A 651 -22.40 -39.65 -1.63
N ASP A 652 -23.12 -39.83 -0.54
CA ASP A 652 -23.99 -41.00 -0.30
C ASP A 652 -25.36 -40.86 -0.99
N ALA A 653 -26.30 -41.76 -0.63
CA ALA A 653 -27.64 -41.73 -1.22
C ALA A 653 -28.47 -40.47 -0.90
N LYS A 654 -28.09 -39.71 0.14
CA LYS A 654 -28.77 -38.46 0.51
C LYS A 654 -28.44 -37.31 -0.46
N GLY A 655 -27.38 -37.45 -1.22
CA GLY A 655 -26.91 -36.40 -2.12
C GLY A 655 -26.10 -35.32 -1.43
N VAL A 656 -25.94 -34.19 -2.09
CA VAL A 656 -25.22 -33.00 -1.61
C VAL A 656 -26.22 -31.90 -1.30
N PRO A 657 -26.05 -31.11 -0.19
CA PRO A 657 -26.93 -29.98 0.06
C PRO A 657 -26.76 -28.91 -1.01
N GLY A 658 -27.84 -28.18 -1.32
CA GLY A 658 -27.85 -27.23 -2.45
C GLY A 658 -26.76 -26.16 -2.41
N GLN A 659 -26.37 -25.71 -1.20
CA GLN A 659 -25.28 -24.73 -1.03
C GLN A 659 -23.87 -25.26 -1.32
N GLU A 660 -23.68 -26.57 -1.43
CA GLU A 660 -22.40 -27.23 -1.71
C GLU A 660 -22.33 -27.83 -3.09
N GLY A 661 -23.45 -27.99 -3.80
CA GLY A 661 -23.52 -28.38 -5.19
C GLY A 661 -22.91 -27.32 -6.10
N TYR A 662 -22.34 -27.73 -7.24
CA TYR A 662 -21.84 -26.79 -8.20
C TYR A 662 -22.95 -25.97 -8.84
N ASN A 663 -22.76 -24.65 -8.84
CA ASN A 663 -23.69 -23.72 -9.47
C ASN A 663 -23.31 -23.50 -10.95
N ILE A 664 -24.25 -23.73 -11.83
CA ILE A 664 -24.08 -23.56 -13.29
C ILE A 664 -24.03 -22.07 -13.65
N GLU A 665 -24.85 -21.27 -13.03
CA GLU A 665 -25.04 -19.85 -13.34
C GLU A 665 -23.82 -18.96 -12.97
N GLY A 666 -23.08 -19.35 -11.95
CA GLY A 666 -21.99 -18.54 -11.41
C GLY A 666 -21.46 -19.08 -10.09
N ASN A 667 -21.24 -18.22 -9.14
CA ASN A 667 -20.67 -18.59 -7.84
C ASN A 667 -21.65 -19.39 -6.97
N SER A 668 -21.13 -20.17 -6.03
CA SER A 668 -21.92 -20.95 -5.08
C SER A 668 -22.79 -20.07 -4.18
N SER A 669 -23.86 -20.63 -3.64
CA SER A 669 -24.75 -19.92 -2.71
C SER A 669 -23.98 -19.41 -1.47
N ASN A 670 -23.03 -20.20 -0.95
CA ASN A 670 -22.19 -19.80 0.16
C ASN A 670 -21.30 -18.60 -0.19
N ASP A 671 -20.67 -18.61 -1.36
CA ASP A 671 -19.83 -17.50 -1.81
C ASP A 671 -20.64 -16.24 -2.08
N MET A 672 -21.83 -16.37 -2.65
CA MET A 672 -22.73 -15.22 -2.85
C MET A 672 -23.05 -14.53 -1.53
N VAL A 673 -23.35 -15.27 -0.48
CA VAL A 673 -23.68 -14.73 0.84
C VAL A 673 -22.43 -14.18 1.55
N ARG A 674 -21.29 -14.88 1.49
CA ARG A 674 -20.07 -14.47 2.21
C ARG A 674 -19.37 -13.28 1.60
N LYS A 675 -19.24 -13.28 0.27
CA LYS A 675 -18.39 -12.32 -0.45
C LYS A 675 -19.09 -11.02 -0.82
N ASN A 676 -20.41 -10.96 -0.79
CA ASN A 676 -21.10 -9.80 -1.31
C ASN A 676 -22.29 -9.34 -0.43
N TYR A 677 -22.01 -8.37 0.45
CA TYR A 677 -23.03 -7.71 1.25
C TYR A 677 -24.12 -7.05 0.39
N LEU A 678 -23.80 -6.60 -0.85
CA LEU A 678 -24.76 -5.96 -1.74
C LEU A 678 -25.77 -6.95 -2.35
N VAL A 679 -25.41 -8.22 -2.54
CA VAL A 679 -26.33 -9.24 -3.06
C VAL A 679 -27.53 -9.38 -2.14
N ASP A 680 -27.31 -9.36 -0.84
CA ASP A 680 -28.36 -9.38 0.15
C ASP A 680 -29.32 -8.18 0.04
N GLN A 681 -28.84 -7.03 -0.41
CA GLN A 681 -29.63 -5.80 -0.58
C GLN A 681 -30.48 -5.81 -1.85
N PHE A 682 -30.06 -6.57 -2.86
CA PHE A 682 -30.79 -6.68 -4.14
C PHE A 682 -31.82 -7.80 -4.15
N TYR A 683 -31.77 -8.68 -3.16
CA TYR A 683 -32.74 -9.73 -3.00
C TYR A 683 -34.12 -9.15 -2.63
N GLY A 684 -35.15 -9.40 -3.43
CA GLY A 684 -36.47 -8.78 -3.26
C GLY A 684 -36.65 -7.42 -3.91
N PHE A 685 -35.66 -6.85 -4.60
CA PHE A 685 -35.84 -5.66 -5.41
C PHE A 685 -36.57 -6.05 -6.70
N GLU A 686 -37.89 -5.87 -6.74
CA GLU A 686 -38.73 -6.16 -7.90
C GLU A 686 -38.54 -5.12 -9.00
N LEU A 687 -38.28 -5.58 -10.22
CA LEU A 687 -38.23 -4.76 -11.43
C LEU A 687 -39.65 -4.62 -12.03
N GLN A 688 -40.39 -5.72 -12.02
CA GLN A 688 -41.82 -5.82 -12.43
C GLN A 688 -42.44 -7.00 -11.69
N GLU A 689 -43.76 -7.16 -11.75
CA GLU A 689 -44.49 -8.23 -11.07
C GLU A 689 -43.91 -9.62 -11.42
N GLY A 690 -43.34 -10.30 -10.43
CA GLY A 690 -42.75 -11.63 -10.56
C GLY A 690 -41.28 -11.65 -11.02
N GLU A 691 -40.62 -10.51 -11.24
CA GLU A 691 -39.26 -10.42 -11.68
C GLU A 691 -38.41 -9.61 -10.66
N SER A 692 -37.42 -10.21 -10.07
CA SER A 692 -36.51 -9.60 -9.10
C SER A 692 -35.15 -9.31 -9.71
N LEU A 693 -34.51 -8.22 -9.31
CA LEU A 693 -33.14 -7.85 -9.73
C LEU A 693 -32.14 -8.98 -9.46
N ILE A 694 -32.34 -9.79 -8.44
CA ILE A 694 -31.46 -10.94 -8.14
C ILE A 694 -31.45 -11.97 -9.26
N ASN A 695 -32.56 -12.12 -10.01
CA ASN A 695 -32.65 -13.05 -11.14
C ASN A 695 -31.75 -12.63 -12.31
N HIS A 696 -31.31 -11.38 -12.30
CA HIS A 696 -30.36 -10.84 -13.29
C HIS A 696 -28.96 -10.63 -12.71
N TYR A 697 -28.75 -10.88 -11.44
CA TYR A 697 -27.48 -10.64 -10.78
C TYR A 697 -26.52 -11.81 -11.01
N HIS A 698 -25.42 -11.53 -11.73
CA HIS A 698 -24.39 -12.52 -12.01
C HIS A 698 -23.12 -12.23 -11.18
N MET A 699 -22.70 -13.21 -10.41
CA MET A 699 -21.44 -13.22 -9.71
C MET A 699 -20.53 -14.29 -10.33
N PRO A 700 -19.42 -13.92 -10.99
CA PRO A 700 -18.52 -14.86 -11.63
C PRO A 700 -18.01 -15.93 -10.67
N GLY A 701 -18.06 -17.18 -11.07
CA GLY A 701 -17.62 -18.32 -10.26
C GLY A 701 -17.93 -19.65 -10.96
N GLU A 702 -17.77 -20.74 -10.31
CA GLU A 702 -18.06 -22.13 -10.72
C GLU A 702 -18.35 -22.33 -12.23
N GLY A 703 -19.57 -22.67 -12.62
CA GLY A 703 -19.95 -22.87 -14.03
C GLY A 703 -19.89 -21.60 -14.88
N ASN A 704 -20.26 -20.47 -14.32
CA ASN A 704 -20.17 -19.12 -14.90
C ASN A 704 -21.00 -18.89 -16.19
N LEU A 705 -22.05 -19.67 -16.41
CA LEU A 705 -22.91 -19.55 -17.59
C LEU A 705 -23.90 -18.40 -17.39
N ARG A 706 -23.61 -17.25 -18.02
CA ARG A 706 -24.36 -15.99 -17.85
C ARG A 706 -25.78 -16.06 -18.41
N GLY A 707 -25.98 -16.85 -19.43
CA GLY A 707 -27.29 -17.07 -20.08
C GLY A 707 -28.28 -17.89 -19.24
N PHE A 708 -27.78 -18.48 -18.14
CA PHE A 708 -28.60 -19.32 -17.25
C PHE A 708 -28.90 -18.66 -15.91
N VAL A 709 -28.43 -17.43 -15.69
CA VAL A 709 -28.67 -16.67 -14.44
C VAL A 709 -30.20 -16.53 -14.23
N GLY A 710 -30.64 -16.85 -13.02
CA GLY A 710 -32.06 -16.80 -12.64
C GLY A 710 -32.93 -17.96 -13.12
N LYS A 711 -32.36 -18.92 -13.84
CA LYS A 711 -33.12 -20.11 -14.34
C LYS A 711 -33.13 -21.27 -13.34
N GLY A 712 -32.48 -21.11 -12.15
CA GLY A 712 -32.52 -22.10 -11.07
C GLY A 712 -31.64 -23.34 -11.31
N GLU A 713 -30.67 -23.26 -12.20
CA GLU A 713 -29.76 -24.35 -12.57
C GLU A 713 -28.63 -24.52 -11.54
N ARG A 714 -28.94 -25.18 -10.44
CA ARG A 714 -28.05 -25.35 -9.28
C ARG A 714 -27.91 -26.80 -8.88
N GLY A 715 -26.81 -27.13 -8.18
CA GLY A 715 -26.64 -28.39 -7.47
C GLY A 715 -25.98 -29.52 -8.26
N ALA A 716 -25.27 -29.27 -9.34
CA ALA A 716 -24.54 -30.29 -10.07
C ALA A 716 -23.50 -31.00 -9.17
N GLU A 717 -23.40 -32.34 -9.29
CA GLU A 717 -22.40 -33.15 -8.56
C GLU A 717 -21.03 -33.18 -9.24
N ALA A 718 -20.98 -32.90 -10.54
CA ALA A 718 -19.71 -32.73 -11.24
C ALA A 718 -19.84 -31.71 -12.37
N LEU A 719 -18.72 -31.05 -12.68
CA LEU A 719 -18.66 -30.12 -13.80
C LEU A 719 -17.28 -30.12 -14.48
N ALA A 720 -17.29 -29.77 -15.76
CA ALA A 720 -16.13 -29.34 -16.50
C ALA A 720 -16.57 -28.16 -17.38
N ALA A 721 -16.16 -26.94 -17.02
CA ALA A 721 -16.63 -25.75 -17.70
C ALA A 721 -15.48 -24.80 -18.07
N PHE A 722 -15.73 -23.95 -19.05
CA PHE A 722 -14.81 -22.88 -19.46
C PHE A 722 -15.57 -21.55 -19.58
N SER A 723 -14.83 -20.46 -19.46
CA SER A 723 -15.32 -19.12 -19.70
C SER A 723 -14.24 -18.29 -20.39
N SER A 724 -14.54 -17.79 -21.58
CA SER A 724 -13.65 -16.99 -22.41
C SER A 724 -14.19 -15.58 -22.57
N GLU A 725 -13.34 -14.56 -22.38
CA GLU A 725 -13.74 -13.18 -22.57
C GLU A 725 -12.63 -12.39 -23.25
N ALA A 726 -12.97 -11.70 -24.33
CA ALA A 726 -12.10 -10.75 -25.02
C ALA A 726 -12.68 -9.35 -24.91
N SER A 727 -11.89 -8.37 -24.50
CA SER A 727 -12.38 -7.02 -24.29
C SER A 727 -11.43 -5.93 -24.80
N ILE A 728 -12.01 -4.74 -25.04
CA ILE A 728 -11.31 -3.52 -25.43
C ILE A 728 -11.70 -2.42 -24.46
N SER A 729 -10.71 -1.79 -23.83
CA SER A 729 -10.94 -0.72 -22.86
C SER A 729 -10.48 0.64 -23.39
N ARG A 730 -11.21 1.70 -23.00
CA ARG A 730 -10.88 3.09 -23.27
C ARG A 730 -11.11 3.95 -22.06
N SER A 731 -10.08 4.71 -21.67
CA SER A 731 -10.16 5.69 -20.58
C SER A 731 -10.66 7.05 -21.09
N ILE A 732 -11.61 7.63 -20.38
CA ILE A 732 -12.10 9.01 -20.60
C ILE A 732 -11.54 9.86 -19.47
N LYS A 733 -10.31 10.35 -19.63
CA LYS A 733 -9.55 11.08 -18.60
C LYS A 733 -10.30 12.25 -17.94
N LYS A 734 -11.13 13.00 -18.71
CA LYS A 734 -11.90 14.14 -18.18
C LYS A 734 -12.95 13.77 -17.13
N LEU A 735 -13.41 12.52 -17.13
CA LEU A 735 -14.47 12.03 -16.24
C LEU A 735 -13.97 10.99 -15.24
N ASN A 736 -12.67 10.70 -15.23
CA ASN A 736 -12.07 9.60 -14.46
C ASN A 736 -12.84 8.27 -14.64
N PHE A 737 -13.16 7.96 -15.90
CA PHE A 737 -14.07 6.88 -16.25
C PHE A 737 -13.43 5.96 -17.29
N ASN A 738 -13.49 4.65 -17.07
CA ASN A 738 -13.06 3.64 -18.03
C ASN A 738 -14.27 2.88 -18.55
N ILE A 739 -14.39 2.79 -19.87
CA ILE A 739 -15.39 1.98 -20.55
C ILE A 739 -14.68 0.79 -21.18
N GLU A 740 -15.23 -0.40 -20.98
CA GLU A 740 -14.72 -1.63 -21.57
C GLU A 740 -15.87 -2.36 -22.28
N PHE A 741 -15.70 -2.70 -23.56
CA PHE A 741 -16.59 -3.53 -24.33
C PHE A 741 -16.01 -4.93 -24.41
N ALA A 742 -16.83 -5.94 -24.14
CA ALA A 742 -16.43 -7.32 -24.11
C ALA A 742 -17.30 -8.19 -25.03
N ALA A 743 -16.70 -9.25 -25.56
CA ALA A 743 -17.40 -10.39 -26.11
C ALA A 743 -17.01 -11.62 -25.30
N PHE A 744 -17.98 -12.48 -25.01
CA PHE A 744 -17.76 -13.66 -24.18
C PHE A 744 -18.41 -14.91 -24.75
N ALA A 745 -17.88 -16.04 -24.30
CA ALA A 745 -18.47 -17.36 -24.54
C ALA A 745 -18.20 -18.24 -23.31
N ASP A 746 -19.23 -18.80 -22.75
CA ASP A 746 -19.18 -19.70 -21.60
C ASP A 746 -19.76 -21.07 -22.03
N GLY A 747 -19.24 -22.16 -21.46
CA GLY A 747 -19.79 -23.47 -21.78
C GLY A 747 -19.25 -24.57 -20.87
N GLY A 748 -19.97 -25.67 -20.78
CA GLY A 748 -19.55 -26.75 -19.93
C GLY A 748 -20.40 -28.00 -20.04
N LEU A 749 -19.87 -29.04 -19.41
CA LEU A 749 -20.52 -30.30 -19.15
C LEU A 749 -20.84 -30.38 -17.65
N PHE A 750 -22.08 -30.68 -17.35
CA PHE A 750 -22.59 -30.78 -15.99
C PHE A 750 -23.23 -32.15 -15.79
N TRP A 751 -23.02 -32.77 -14.66
CA TRP A 751 -23.53 -34.08 -14.33
C TRP A 751 -24.32 -34.01 -13.02
N ASP A 752 -25.61 -34.45 -13.12
CA ASP A 752 -26.52 -34.53 -11.98
C ASP A 752 -26.91 -35.98 -11.75
N ARG A 753 -27.31 -36.30 -10.53
CA ARG A 753 -27.93 -37.57 -10.19
C ARG A 753 -29.41 -37.50 -10.56
N LEU A 754 -29.94 -38.55 -11.25
CA LEU A 754 -31.37 -38.67 -11.47
C LEU A 754 -32.11 -38.83 -10.12
N ASP A 755 -33.16 -38.04 -9.96
CA ASP A 755 -34.06 -38.15 -8.82
C ASP A 755 -34.79 -39.53 -8.88
N GLU A 756 -34.87 -40.24 -7.75
CA GLU A 756 -35.43 -41.62 -7.67
C GLU A 756 -36.91 -41.71 -8.02
N THR A 757 -37.59 -40.62 -8.34
CA THR A 757 -39.01 -40.63 -8.81
C THR A 757 -39.17 -41.20 -10.22
N SER A 758 -38.11 -41.33 -11.00
CA SER A 758 -38.11 -42.06 -12.25
C SER A 758 -37.66 -43.51 -12.00
N ASN A 759 -38.53 -44.50 -12.17
CA ASN A 759 -38.34 -45.92 -11.96
C ASN A 759 -37.18 -46.59 -12.74
N VAL A 760 -35.93 -46.10 -12.58
CA VAL A 760 -34.74 -46.70 -13.15
C VAL A 760 -33.81 -47.09 -12.02
N ILE A 761 -33.70 -48.38 -11.79
CA ILE A 761 -32.76 -48.97 -10.85
C ILE A 761 -31.34 -48.81 -11.40
N GLY A 762 -30.56 -47.93 -10.83
CA GLY A 762 -29.14 -47.74 -11.12
C GLY A 762 -28.78 -46.23 -11.06
N SER A 763 -27.69 -45.88 -10.43
CA SER A 763 -27.16 -44.50 -10.39
C SER A 763 -26.70 -44.04 -11.79
N THR A 764 -27.63 -43.57 -12.59
CA THR A 764 -27.34 -43.06 -13.91
C THR A 764 -27.13 -41.53 -13.78
N PHE A 765 -25.93 -41.06 -14.08
CA PHE A 765 -25.64 -39.63 -14.21
C PHE A 765 -26.17 -39.16 -15.57
N ILE A 766 -26.92 -38.07 -15.60
CA ILE A 766 -27.25 -37.37 -16.82
C ILE A 766 -26.22 -36.29 -17.03
N SER A 767 -25.55 -36.24 -18.17
CA SER A 767 -24.70 -35.16 -18.60
C SER A 767 -25.50 -34.13 -19.39
N ARG A 768 -25.38 -32.86 -18.99
CA ARG A 768 -25.95 -31.74 -19.75
C ARG A 768 -24.82 -30.94 -20.38
N THR A 769 -24.93 -30.66 -21.66
CA THR A 769 -24.04 -29.72 -22.38
C THR A 769 -24.77 -28.40 -22.47
N LEU A 770 -24.21 -27.37 -21.83
CA LEU A 770 -24.79 -26.04 -21.78
C LEU A 770 -23.74 -25.02 -22.26
N ALA A 771 -24.20 -24.03 -23.00
CA ALA A 771 -23.32 -22.95 -23.43
C ALA A 771 -24.09 -21.65 -23.65
N ASP A 772 -23.42 -20.53 -23.52
CA ASP A 772 -23.93 -19.22 -23.91
C ASP A 772 -22.83 -18.34 -24.49
N ALA A 773 -23.25 -17.32 -25.23
CA ALA A 773 -22.34 -16.31 -25.75
C ALA A 773 -23.04 -14.95 -25.85
N GLY A 774 -22.28 -13.87 -25.70
CA GLY A 774 -22.86 -12.56 -25.68
C GLY A 774 -21.86 -11.42 -25.78
N LEU A 775 -22.42 -10.24 -25.59
CA LEU A 775 -21.66 -8.98 -25.49
C LEU A 775 -21.81 -8.38 -24.11
N GLY A 776 -20.82 -7.62 -23.70
CA GLY A 776 -20.83 -7.00 -22.39
C GLY A 776 -20.27 -5.58 -22.38
N LEU A 777 -20.80 -4.77 -21.49
CA LEU A 777 -20.34 -3.43 -21.15
C LEU A 777 -19.82 -3.41 -19.72
N ARG A 778 -18.64 -2.85 -19.54
CA ARG A 778 -18.01 -2.64 -18.24
C ARG A 778 -17.79 -1.16 -18.04
N LEU A 779 -18.17 -0.65 -16.88
CA LEU A 779 -18.00 0.72 -16.49
C LEU A 779 -17.19 0.74 -15.19
N LYS A 780 -15.98 1.30 -15.25
CA LYS A 780 -15.11 1.45 -14.10
C LYS A 780 -14.86 2.91 -13.83
N THR A 781 -15.11 3.35 -12.61
CA THR A 781 -14.80 4.69 -12.14
C THR A 781 -14.24 4.60 -10.72
N ASP A 782 -13.43 5.58 -10.37
CA ASP A 782 -12.90 5.75 -9.03
C ASP A 782 -13.74 6.81 -8.32
N ILE A 783 -14.47 6.39 -7.29
CA ILE A 783 -15.28 7.28 -6.46
C ILE A 783 -14.74 7.19 -5.03
N PHE A 784 -14.23 8.31 -4.50
CA PHE A 784 -13.62 8.37 -3.17
C PHE A 784 -12.48 7.35 -2.97
N GLU A 785 -11.57 7.25 -3.96
CA GLU A 785 -10.43 6.32 -3.96
C GLU A 785 -10.83 4.83 -3.93
N LYS A 786 -12.09 4.52 -4.23
CA LYS A 786 -12.59 3.15 -4.34
C LYS A 786 -13.09 2.87 -5.74
N ASP A 787 -12.55 1.83 -6.34
CA ASP A 787 -13.00 1.35 -7.65
C ASP A 787 -14.47 0.90 -7.60
N LEU A 788 -15.33 1.58 -8.33
CA LEU A 788 -16.68 1.11 -8.61
C LEU A 788 -16.68 0.45 -10.00
N TYR A 789 -17.08 -0.79 -10.04
CA TYR A 789 -17.14 -1.59 -11.26
C TYR A 789 -18.55 -2.08 -11.49
N LEU A 790 -19.18 -1.56 -12.55
CA LEU A 790 -20.48 -2.03 -13.05
C LEU A 790 -20.27 -2.85 -14.31
N ARG A 791 -20.87 -4.02 -14.36
CA ARG A 791 -20.86 -4.92 -15.50
C ARG A 791 -22.28 -5.21 -15.94
N ILE A 792 -22.55 -5.10 -17.24
CA ILE A 792 -23.82 -5.48 -17.87
C ILE A 792 -23.47 -6.42 -19.01
N ASP A 793 -24.01 -7.64 -19.02
CA ASP A 793 -23.84 -8.61 -20.07
C ASP A 793 -25.18 -8.96 -20.73
N LEU A 794 -25.13 -9.18 -22.02
CA LEU A 794 -26.25 -9.58 -22.86
C LEU A 794 -25.94 -10.96 -23.49
N PRO A 795 -26.23 -12.08 -22.82
CA PRO A 795 -26.07 -13.42 -23.37
C PRO A 795 -27.21 -13.72 -24.36
N PHE A 796 -27.01 -13.37 -25.63
CA PHE A 796 -28.04 -13.50 -26.66
C PHE A 796 -28.06 -14.87 -27.32
N PHE A 797 -27.02 -15.70 -27.22
CA PHE A 797 -26.98 -17.08 -27.67
C PHE A 797 -26.99 -18.01 -26.47
N ILE A 798 -27.90 -18.97 -26.46
CA ILE A 798 -28.04 -19.99 -25.43
C ILE A 798 -28.19 -21.34 -26.07
N HIS A 799 -27.43 -22.33 -25.58
CA HIS A 799 -27.54 -23.72 -25.96
C HIS A 799 -27.80 -24.58 -24.72
N ASP A 800 -28.93 -25.26 -24.70
CA ASP A 800 -29.36 -26.15 -23.62
C ASP A 800 -29.72 -27.56 -24.18
N ILE A 801 -30.34 -28.37 -23.36
CA ILE A 801 -30.76 -29.76 -23.75
C ILE A 801 -31.84 -29.79 -24.85
N GLU A 802 -32.56 -28.72 -25.06
CA GLU A 802 -33.60 -28.59 -26.10
C GLU A 802 -33.03 -28.09 -27.43
N GLY A 803 -31.80 -27.59 -27.44
CA GLY A 803 -31.08 -27.08 -28.61
C GLY A 803 -30.54 -25.67 -28.45
N SER A 804 -30.28 -25.02 -29.55
CA SER A 804 -29.75 -23.64 -29.55
C SER A 804 -30.85 -22.64 -29.85
N SER A 805 -30.87 -21.55 -29.08
CA SER A 805 -31.81 -20.44 -29.21
C SER A 805 -31.07 -19.07 -29.18
N PHE A 806 -31.74 -18.07 -29.77
CA PHE A 806 -31.32 -16.68 -29.64
C PHE A 806 -32.32 -15.93 -28.75
N ASP A 807 -31.88 -15.56 -27.55
CA ASP A 807 -32.68 -14.79 -26.61
C ASP A 807 -32.23 -13.33 -26.66
N LYS A 808 -33.10 -12.39 -26.95
CA LYS A 808 -32.81 -10.96 -27.05
C LYS A 808 -33.18 -10.20 -25.78
N GLU A 809 -33.87 -10.83 -24.86
CA GLU A 809 -34.38 -10.22 -23.64
C GLU A 809 -33.54 -10.58 -22.40
N ASN A 810 -32.63 -11.53 -22.56
CA ASN A 810 -31.77 -11.95 -21.44
C ASN A 810 -30.64 -10.95 -21.20
N TRP A 811 -30.53 -10.47 -19.98
CA TRP A 811 -29.47 -9.58 -19.52
C TRP A 811 -29.07 -9.91 -18.09
N VAL A 812 -27.79 -9.67 -17.78
CA VAL A 812 -27.27 -9.88 -16.43
C VAL A 812 -26.45 -8.67 -15.99
N ILE A 813 -26.46 -8.40 -14.71
CA ILE A 813 -25.76 -7.29 -14.09
C ILE A 813 -24.87 -7.79 -12.96
N SER A 814 -23.75 -7.13 -12.76
CA SER A 814 -22.85 -7.41 -11.65
C SER A 814 -22.23 -6.12 -11.17
N PHE A 815 -22.19 -5.96 -9.86
CA PHE A 815 -21.48 -4.86 -9.19
C PHE A 815 -20.31 -5.45 -8.42
N GLN A 816 -19.14 -4.91 -8.64
CA GLN A 816 -17.97 -5.20 -7.81
C GLN A 816 -17.46 -3.88 -7.23
N ARG A 817 -17.22 -3.88 -5.95
CA ARG A 817 -16.48 -2.84 -5.26
C ARG A 817 -15.19 -3.48 -4.77
N SER A 818 -14.04 -2.96 -5.19
CA SER A 818 -12.81 -3.33 -4.52
C SER A 818 -12.87 -2.79 -3.09
N ILE A 819 -12.90 -3.68 -2.14
CA ILE A 819 -12.86 -3.34 -0.71
C ILE A 819 -11.41 -3.09 -0.34
#